data_287a471469d5ad63b9b11e88d390e19a
#
_entry.id   287a471469d5ad63b9b11e88d390e19a
#
_cell.length_a   1.000
_cell.length_b   1.000
_cell.length_c   1.000
_cell.angle_alpha   90.00
_cell.angle_beta   90.00
_cell.angle_gamma   90.00
#
_symmetry.space_group_name_H-M   'P 1'
#
loop_
_entity.id
_entity.type
_entity.pdbx_description
1 polymer ?
#
loop_
_entity_poly.entity_id
_entity_poly.type
_entity_poly.pdbx_seq_one_letter_code
_entity_poly.pdbx_strand_id
1 'polypeptide(L)'
;MIPPEPGLDGDADAPAPGPPAPATAEGYQPDALPIARRLATSPLFFPLWFRGRLGPETRMPMVGWFDPAQLLSTGIKSLVSLAVGEQSDRRIVQALASRRQEYYDHAIHYRDGSRGPQPAKDAVRDELWLDFICDTGDGWNSTYAVAYAAAQRSLLVPLDGGPVALPRGDVLVFGGDEVYPTPSREEYQRRLVAPYTAAFGDDAPAERPHVYAVPGNHDWYDGLSAFTRLFCSDIGGRRFAGWWTRQRRSYFVLKLPHRWWLVGSDGQLQSDLDVPQMEHFREIAERYMQAGDRVILCLSMPVWVYAQKYRNMGRVFDETDLIYLREEVFAKRGVEVKVYLTGDLHHYRRHQETAESAAGEAPVQKITAGGGGAFLHPTHEEDVSVLQEEAVTDDARARAFEVKATYPDMKRSARLAFGNLRFLFKNPRFGVVPATIYLITAWLVGAAAGGEAPSNPWRALRVTVDAFSTHPGLALWCAGIVLGFLAFTDTHSRVYRVVGGLLHSVAHFSAMFYIGWGALDVATRWLHASGVLRAALAGVGTFIGGWIAGSVVMGIYLLVSVNVFGRHSEEAFSGLKVEDFKHFLRLHVDREGHLTIWPIKIERVPRRWRDRGEGDATTSRVVPDGTMPVELIEPPIHVA
;
A
#
# COMPACT_ATOMS: atom_id res chain seq x y z
N MET A 1 -21.92 22.67 -63.10
CA MET A 1 -20.83 23.49 -63.69
C MET A 1 -20.12 24.12 -62.51
N ILE A 2 -18.98 23.53 -62.13
CA ILE A 2 -18.05 24.03 -61.10
C ILE A 2 -16.84 24.53 -61.88
N PRO A 3 -16.32 25.73 -61.63
CA PRO A 3 -15.17 26.24 -62.33
C PRO A 3 -13.88 25.62 -61.78
N PRO A 4 -12.76 25.52 -62.59
CA PRO A 4 -11.53 24.87 -62.19
C PRO A 4 -10.65 25.79 -61.35
N GLU A 5 -9.88 25.16 -60.44
CA GLU A 5 -8.83 25.79 -59.64
C GLU A 5 -7.62 26.23 -60.49
N PRO A 6 -6.93 27.34 -60.16
CA PRO A 6 -5.71 27.72 -60.82
C PRO A 6 -4.53 26.92 -60.29
N GLY A 7 -3.68 26.44 -61.20
CA GLY A 7 -2.43 25.76 -60.93
C GLY A 7 -1.40 26.68 -60.22
N LEU A 8 -0.66 26.07 -59.32
CA LEU A 8 0.57 26.63 -58.74
C LEU A 8 1.78 25.88 -59.34
N ASP A 9 2.40 26.52 -60.30
CA ASP A 9 3.75 26.16 -60.72
C ASP A 9 4.79 26.81 -59.79
N GLY A 10 5.76 26.00 -59.37
CA GLY A 10 7.17 26.31 -59.24
C GLY A 10 7.62 27.07 -58.00
N ASP A 11 8.31 26.42 -57.12
CA ASP A 11 9.76 26.52 -56.96
C ASP A 11 10.25 25.46 -55.97
N ALA A 12 11.06 24.55 -56.49
CA ALA A 12 11.83 23.60 -55.70
C ALA A 12 13.11 24.28 -55.19
N ASP A 13 13.63 23.76 -54.08
CA ASP A 13 14.95 24.01 -53.48
C ASP A 13 15.11 25.18 -52.48
N ALA A 14 14.48 24.99 -51.31
CA ALA A 14 15.12 25.44 -50.06
C ALA A 14 15.10 24.29 -49.04
N PRO A 15 16.23 23.89 -48.42
CA PRO A 15 16.24 22.83 -47.41
C PRO A 15 15.46 23.30 -46.17
N ALA A 16 14.53 22.47 -45.72
CA ALA A 16 13.81 22.70 -44.49
C ALA A 16 14.76 22.91 -43.30
N PRO A 17 14.50 23.87 -42.41
CA PRO A 17 15.31 24.07 -41.22
C PRO A 17 15.32 22.78 -40.40
N GLY A 18 16.50 22.28 -40.07
CA GLY A 18 16.69 21.10 -39.23
C GLY A 18 16.00 21.29 -37.86
N PRO A 19 15.57 20.20 -37.23
CA PRO A 19 14.94 20.28 -35.92
C PRO A 19 15.88 20.97 -34.92
N PRO A 20 15.37 21.81 -34.01
CA PRO A 20 16.18 22.47 -32.99
C PRO A 20 16.96 21.44 -32.19
N ALA A 21 18.23 21.73 -31.93
CA ALA A 21 19.10 20.88 -31.12
C ALA A 21 18.42 20.58 -29.78
N PRO A 22 18.49 19.33 -29.30
CA PRO A 22 17.90 19.00 -28.00
C PRO A 22 18.60 19.84 -26.95
N ALA A 23 17.79 20.58 -26.15
CA ALA A 23 18.26 21.25 -24.97
C ALA A 23 19.04 20.26 -24.11
N THR A 24 20.26 20.55 -23.79
CA THR A 24 21.10 19.80 -22.88
C THR A 24 20.32 19.55 -21.60
N ALA A 25 20.21 18.30 -21.21
CA ALA A 25 19.62 17.91 -19.94
C ALA A 25 20.56 18.38 -18.81
N GLU A 26 20.53 19.68 -18.54
CA GLU A 26 21.02 20.19 -17.26
C GLU A 26 20.15 19.63 -16.17
N GLY A 27 20.80 19.15 -15.12
CA GLY A 27 20.20 18.42 -14.02
C GLY A 27 18.95 19.11 -13.50
N TYR A 28 17.87 18.35 -13.39
CA TYR A 28 16.63 18.77 -12.78
C TYR A 28 16.91 19.28 -11.35
N GLN A 29 17.00 20.60 -11.18
CA GLN A 29 16.90 21.24 -9.88
C GLN A 29 15.41 21.40 -9.55
N PRO A 30 14.95 20.91 -8.40
CA PRO A 30 13.56 21.08 -7.99
C PRO A 30 13.35 22.49 -7.44
N ASP A 31 13.29 23.48 -8.31
CA ASP A 31 12.75 24.77 -7.92
C ASP A 31 11.24 24.60 -7.65
N ALA A 32 10.92 24.45 -6.38
CA ALA A 32 9.55 24.39 -5.90
C ALA A 32 8.79 25.62 -6.40
N LEU A 33 7.69 25.40 -7.08
CA LEU A 33 6.76 26.45 -7.51
C LEU A 33 6.45 27.37 -6.31
N PRO A 34 6.50 28.71 -6.46
CA PRO A 34 6.31 29.67 -5.38
C PRO A 34 4.99 29.50 -4.61
N ILE A 35 3.97 28.93 -5.25
CA ILE A 35 2.65 28.68 -4.65
C ILE A 35 2.68 27.49 -3.68
N ALA A 36 3.36 26.40 -4.01
CA ALA A 36 3.50 25.24 -3.11
C ALA A 36 4.31 25.62 -1.85
N ARG A 37 5.30 26.50 -2.01
CA ARG A 37 6.09 27.04 -0.89
C ARG A 37 5.25 27.91 0.05
N ARG A 38 4.29 28.68 -0.47
CA ARG A 38 3.38 29.52 0.33
C ARG A 38 2.31 28.71 1.06
N LEU A 39 1.78 27.64 0.47
CA LEU A 39 0.81 26.76 1.11
C LEU A 39 1.45 25.87 2.19
N ALA A 40 2.68 25.39 1.96
CA ALA A 40 3.43 24.60 2.94
C ALA A 40 3.90 25.42 4.16
N THR A 41 3.92 26.76 4.06
CA THR A 41 4.33 27.67 5.13
C THR A 41 3.17 28.41 5.79
N SER A 42 1.92 28.11 5.43
CA SER A 42 0.75 28.71 6.05
C SER A 42 0.62 28.29 7.51
N PRO A 43 0.58 29.24 8.47
CA PRO A 43 0.49 28.92 9.89
C PRO A 43 -0.84 28.26 10.30
N LEU A 44 -1.83 28.20 9.42
CA LEU A 44 -3.13 27.57 9.66
C LEU A 44 -3.12 26.04 9.50
N PHE A 45 -2.09 25.45 8.86
CA PHE A 45 -2.07 24.01 8.53
C PHE A 45 -0.96 23.20 9.21
N PHE A 46 0.01 23.83 9.90
CA PHE A 46 1.07 23.11 10.61
C PHE A 46 1.31 23.68 12.02
N PRO A 47 1.45 22.82 13.04
CA PRO A 47 1.85 23.28 14.37
C PRO A 47 3.23 23.95 14.30
N LEU A 48 3.40 25.05 14.99
CA LEU A 48 4.59 25.94 14.97
C LEU A 48 5.94 25.25 15.26
N TRP A 49 5.96 24.03 15.80
CA TRP A 49 7.15 23.27 16.15
C TRP A 49 7.69 22.36 15.04
N PHE A 50 6.99 22.28 13.87
CA PHE A 50 7.44 21.49 12.71
C PHE A 50 8.10 22.34 11.61
N ARG A 51 8.61 23.53 11.91
CA ARG A 51 9.34 24.40 10.97
C ARG A 51 10.80 24.00 10.73
N GLY A 52 11.13 22.70 10.76
CA GLY A 52 12.36 22.20 10.17
C GLY A 52 12.22 22.22 8.63
N ARG A 53 13.18 22.83 7.93
CA ARG A 53 13.25 22.73 6.45
C ARG A 53 13.32 21.25 6.09
N LEU A 54 12.24 20.69 5.57
CA LEU A 54 12.23 19.34 5.01
C LEU A 54 13.06 19.40 3.71
N GLY A 55 14.36 19.11 3.80
CA GLY A 55 15.20 18.90 2.64
C GLY A 55 14.81 17.59 1.92
N PRO A 56 15.25 17.37 0.69
CA PRO A 56 15.04 16.12 -0.04
C PRO A 56 15.63 14.90 0.69
N GLU A 57 16.51 15.11 1.66
CA GLU A 57 17.15 14.08 2.49
C GLU A 57 16.38 13.75 3.77
N THR A 58 15.23 14.34 4.00
CA THR A 58 14.46 14.09 5.23
C THR A 58 13.88 12.69 5.21
N ARG A 59 14.35 11.84 6.13
CA ARG A 59 13.82 10.49 6.35
C ARG A 59 12.41 10.58 6.89
N MET A 60 11.44 10.26 6.05
CA MET A 60 10.02 10.36 6.40
C MET A 60 9.63 9.28 7.42
N PRO A 61 8.97 9.64 8.53
CA PRO A 61 8.43 8.63 9.44
C PRO A 61 7.27 7.88 8.77
N MET A 62 6.88 6.75 9.37
CA MET A 62 5.64 6.08 8.98
C MET A 62 4.43 7.01 9.10
N VAL A 63 3.47 6.81 8.22
CA VAL A 63 2.23 7.59 8.17
C VAL A 63 1.50 7.55 9.51
N GLY A 64 1.06 8.70 9.95
CA GLY A 64 0.24 8.85 11.16
C GLY A 64 -1.24 8.59 10.87
N TRP A 65 -1.62 7.35 10.61
CA TRP A 65 -2.98 6.98 10.19
C TRP A 65 -4.09 7.47 11.13
N PHE A 66 -3.77 7.63 12.42
CA PHE A 66 -4.68 8.19 13.42
C PHE A 66 -4.41 9.67 13.75
N ASP A 67 -3.58 10.35 12.96
CA ASP A 67 -3.45 11.81 13.07
C ASP A 67 -4.73 12.47 12.49
N PRO A 68 -5.45 13.32 13.25
CA PRO A 68 -6.71 13.92 12.79
C PRO A 68 -6.60 14.70 11.48
N ALA A 69 -5.49 15.40 11.27
CA ALA A 69 -5.24 16.14 10.04
C ALA A 69 -5.03 15.18 8.85
N GLN A 70 -4.35 14.07 9.08
CA GLN A 70 -4.14 13.03 8.07
C GLN A 70 -5.46 12.32 7.73
N LEU A 71 -6.24 11.92 8.74
CA LEU A 71 -7.55 11.29 8.55
C LEU A 71 -8.49 12.16 7.71
N LEU A 72 -8.57 13.46 8.03
CA LEU A 72 -9.39 14.39 7.28
C LEU A 72 -8.89 14.55 5.83
N SER A 73 -7.60 14.73 5.65
CA SER A 73 -6.99 14.90 4.31
C SER A 73 -7.17 13.66 3.43
N THR A 74 -6.90 12.47 3.99
CA THR A 74 -7.05 11.19 3.27
C THR A 74 -8.51 10.90 2.97
N GLY A 75 -9.40 11.09 3.96
CA GLY A 75 -10.84 10.90 3.78
C GLY A 75 -11.43 11.78 2.67
N ILE A 76 -11.08 13.06 2.62
CA ILE A 76 -11.52 13.97 1.55
C ILE A 76 -10.97 13.50 0.19
N LYS A 77 -9.69 13.14 0.09
CA LYS A 77 -9.09 12.70 -1.18
C LYS A 77 -9.70 11.39 -1.66
N SER A 78 -9.93 10.44 -0.76
CA SER A 78 -10.58 9.16 -1.11
C SER A 78 -12.01 9.37 -1.60
N LEU A 79 -12.79 10.24 -0.94
CA LEU A 79 -14.14 10.57 -1.37
C LEU A 79 -14.15 11.25 -2.76
N VAL A 80 -13.22 12.18 -3.00
CA VAL A 80 -13.08 12.84 -4.30
C VAL A 80 -12.66 11.82 -5.36
N SER A 81 -11.72 10.92 -5.05
CA SER A 81 -11.29 9.87 -5.97
C SER A 81 -12.42 8.92 -6.32
N LEU A 82 -13.23 8.49 -5.34
CA LEU A 82 -14.41 7.65 -5.59
C LEU A 82 -15.47 8.37 -6.44
N ALA A 83 -15.67 9.66 -6.22
CA ALA A 83 -16.70 10.44 -6.95
C ALA A 83 -16.29 10.82 -8.38
N VAL A 84 -14.99 10.96 -8.64
CA VAL A 84 -14.45 11.49 -9.90
C VAL A 84 -13.58 10.46 -10.63
N GLY A 85 -13.18 9.39 -9.95
CA GLY A 85 -12.22 8.40 -10.44
C GLY A 85 -12.66 7.73 -11.73
N GLU A 86 -13.92 7.33 -11.85
CA GLU A 86 -14.48 6.75 -13.08
C GLU A 86 -14.44 7.71 -14.28
N GLN A 87 -14.56 9.02 -14.03
CA GLN A 87 -14.52 10.04 -15.09
C GLN A 87 -13.10 10.45 -15.48
N SER A 88 -12.10 10.06 -14.68
CA SER A 88 -10.69 10.46 -14.83
C SER A 88 -9.78 9.30 -15.24
N ASP A 89 -10.34 8.19 -15.73
CA ASP A 89 -9.56 7.01 -16.06
C ASP A 89 -8.54 7.28 -17.18
N ARG A 90 -7.29 7.43 -16.77
CA ARG A 90 -6.17 7.71 -17.69
C ARG A 90 -5.68 6.50 -18.46
N ARG A 91 -6.11 5.30 -18.13
CA ARG A 91 -5.75 4.07 -18.86
C ARG A 91 -6.21 4.16 -20.31
N ILE A 92 -7.39 4.71 -20.55
CA ILE A 92 -7.92 4.94 -21.91
C ILE A 92 -7.00 5.87 -22.70
N VAL A 93 -6.54 6.98 -22.09
CA VAL A 93 -5.61 7.92 -22.73
C VAL A 93 -4.27 7.25 -23.00
N GLN A 94 -3.75 6.43 -22.09
CA GLN A 94 -2.52 5.65 -22.28
C GLN A 94 -2.68 4.62 -23.41
N ALA A 95 -3.81 3.93 -23.47
CA ALA A 95 -4.10 2.95 -24.51
C ALA A 95 -4.14 3.60 -25.90
N LEU A 96 -4.72 4.79 -26.01
CA LEU A 96 -4.79 5.56 -27.25
C LEU A 96 -3.44 6.15 -27.68
N ALA A 97 -2.63 6.62 -26.72
CA ALA A 97 -1.36 7.30 -26.99
C ALA A 97 -0.20 6.33 -27.25
N SER A 98 -0.30 5.06 -26.86
CA SER A 98 0.81 4.13 -27.00
C SER A 98 0.87 3.54 -28.41
N ARG A 99 2.02 3.71 -29.07
CA ARG A 99 2.35 2.87 -30.23
C ARG A 99 2.31 1.40 -29.77
N ARG A 100 1.88 0.49 -30.65
CA ARG A 100 1.82 -0.96 -30.39
C ARG A 100 3.18 -1.49 -29.98
N GLN A 101 3.49 -1.43 -28.68
CA GLN A 101 4.54 -2.23 -28.10
C GLN A 101 3.84 -3.34 -27.32
N GLU A 102 4.09 -4.53 -27.79
CA GLU A 102 3.28 -5.66 -27.46
C GLU A 102 3.77 -6.28 -26.14
N TYR A 103 5.07 -6.50 -25.99
CA TYR A 103 5.68 -7.01 -24.75
C TYR A 103 7.14 -6.50 -24.61
N TYR A 104 7.73 -6.71 -23.43
CA TYR A 104 9.13 -6.42 -23.16
C TYR A 104 9.91 -7.73 -23.07
N ASP A 105 10.84 -7.93 -24.01
CA ASP A 105 11.61 -9.16 -24.10
C ASP A 105 12.80 -9.14 -23.12
N HIS A 106 12.79 -10.01 -22.14
CA HIS A 106 13.86 -10.26 -21.19
C HIS A 106 14.53 -11.64 -21.39
N ALA A 107 14.16 -12.37 -22.43
CA ALA A 107 14.93 -13.51 -22.92
C ALA A 107 16.18 -13.10 -23.72
N ILE A 108 16.49 -11.80 -23.75
CA ILE A 108 17.68 -11.22 -24.37
C ILE A 108 18.39 -10.28 -23.40
N HIS A 109 19.70 -10.09 -23.61
CA HIS A 109 20.47 -9.07 -22.88
C HIS A 109 20.29 -7.68 -23.47
N TYR A 110 20.49 -6.65 -22.62
CA TYR A 110 20.46 -5.26 -23.02
C TYR A 110 21.80 -4.58 -22.75
N ARG A 111 22.12 -3.55 -23.55
CA ARG A 111 23.24 -2.64 -23.32
C ARG A 111 22.72 -1.23 -23.04
N ASP A 112 23.39 -0.53 -22.16
CA ASP A 112 23.08 0.87 -21.90
C ASP A 112 23.40 1.72 -23.13
N GLY A 113 22.41 2.42 -23.67
CA GLY A 113 22.56 3.38 -24.74
C GLY A 113 22.27 4.80 -24.26
N SER A 114 22.69 5.80 -25.05
CA SER A 114 22.45 7.23 -24.73
C SER A 114 20.97 7.61 -24.64
N ARG A 115 20.08 6.82 -25.27
CA ARG A 115 18.62 7.02 -25.29
C ARG A 115 17.85 5.91 -24.58
N GLY A 116 18.49 5.16 -23.70
CA GLY A 116 17.90 4.03 -22.99
C GLY A 116 18.50 2.68 -23.37
N PRO A 117 18.00 1.58 -22.76
CA PRO A 117 18.52 0.25 -23.02
C PRO A 117 18.22 -0.19 -24.46
N GLN A 118 19.22 -0.78 -25.10
CA GLN A 118 19.13 -1.31 -26.46
C GLN A 118 19.38 -2.82 -26.43
N PRO A 119 18.61 -3.62 -27.20
CA PRO A 119 18.87 -5.05 -27.32
C PRO A 119 20.32 -5.29 -27.77
N ALA A 120 21.02 -6.17 -27.09
CA ALA A 120 22.30 -6.67 -27.56
C ALA A 120 22.01 -7.68 -28.67
N LYS A 121 22.49 -7.43 -29.88
CA LYS A 121 22.28 -8.34 -31.01
C LYS A 121 22.85 -9.72 -30.65
N ASP A 122 22.06 -10.75 -30.87
CA ASP A 122 22.43 -12.17 -30.72
C ASP A 122 22.76 -12.61 -29.29
N ALA A 123 22.41 -11.82 -28.28
CA ALA A 123 22.64 -12.14 -26.88
C ALA A 123 21.36 -12.73 -26.23
N VAL A 124 21.11 -14.01 -26.49
CA VAL A 124 20.04 -14.76 -25.79
C VAL A 124 20.42 -14.89 -24.32
N ARG A 125 19.44 -14.63 -23.46
CA ARG A 125 19.54 -14.82 -22.02
C ARG A 125 18.95 -16.19 -21.66
N ASP A 126 19.72 -17.02 -21.01
CA ASP A 126 19.34 -18.37 -20.58
C ASP A 126 19.05 -18.45 -19.06
N GLU A 127 19.28 -17.37 -18.32
CA GLU A 127 19.08 -17.27 -16.88
C GLU A 127 18.60 -15.86 -16.52
N LEU A 128 17.63 -15.75 -15.60
CA LEU A 128 17.11 -14.44 -15.18
C LEU A 128 16.81 -14.42 -13.69
N TRP A 129 17.22 -13.34 -13.03
CA TRP A 129 16.84 -13.00 -11.67
C TRP A 129 15.82 -11.84 -11.66
N LEU A 130 14.79 -11.94 -10.81
CA LEU A 130 13.74 -10.95 -10.70
C LEU A 130 13.44 -10.68 -9.23
N ASP A 131 13.31 -9.42 -8.84
CA ASP A 131 12.84 -9.00 -7.53
C ASP A 131 11.38 -8.54 -7.63
N PHE A 132 10.52 -9.00 -6.70
CA PHE A 132 9.12 -8.61 -6.58
C PHE A 132 8.88 -7.97 -5.22
N ILE A 133 8.42 -6.72 -5.22
CA ILE A 133 8.23 -5.88 -4.03
C ILE A 133 6.88 -5.19 -4.14
N CYS A 134 6.07 -5.23 -3.07
CA CYS A 134 4.79 -4.53 -2.98
C CYS A 134 4.69 -3.74 -1.69
N ASP A 135 3.76 -2.78 -1.64
CA ASP A 135 3.39 -2.05 -0.43
C ASP A 135 4.60 -1.37 0.22
N THR A 136 5.20 -0.47 -0.53
CA THR A 136 6.39 0.29 -0.15
C THR A 136 6.03 1.75 0.18
N GLY A 137 6.97 2.63 0.44
CA GLY A 137 6.73 4.07 0.51
C GLY A 137 5.86 4.60 1.66
N ASP A 138 5.73 3.86 2.78
CA ASP A 138 5.12 4.36 4.02
C ASP A 138 6.16 5.04 4.91
N GLY A 139 7.04 4.26 5.55
CA GLY A 139 8.13 4.77 6.38
C GLY A 139 9.50 4.65 5.71
N TRP A 140 10.39 5.63 5.91
CA TRP A 140 11.72 5.60 5.31
C TRP A 140 12.52 4.37 5.75
N ASN A 141 12.54 4.04 7.06
CA ASN A 141 13.34 2.93 7.56
C ASN A 141 12.92 1.59 6.95
N SER A 142 11.62 1.31 6.92
CA SER A 142 11.07 0.05 6.41
C SER A 142 11.26 -0.07 4.90
N THR A 143 10.94 0.99 4.14
CA THR A 143 11.14 1.05 2.69
C THR A 143 12.62 0.93 2.34
N TYR A 144 13.48 1.66 3.07
CA TYR A 144 14.92 1.65 2.82
C TYR A 144 15.57 0.29 3.14
N ALA A 145 15.13 -0.39 4.18
CA ALA A 145 15.66 -1.71 4.53
C ALA A 145 15.44 -2.73 3.39
N VAL A 146 14.24 -2.74 2.79
CA VAL A 146 13.95 -3.59 1.64
C VAL A 146 14.72 -3.13 0.41
N ALA A 147 14.71 -1.83 0.12
CA ALA A 147 15.45 -1.26 -1.01
C ALA A 147 16.96 -1.56 -0.89
N TYR A 148 17.53 -1.44 0.33
CA TYR A 148 18.93 -1.76 0.62
C TYR A 148 19.24 -3.23 0.32
N ALA A 149 18.41 -4.17 0.79
CA ALA A 149 18.61 -5.60 0.54
C ALA A 149 18.46 -5.95 -0.95
N ALA A 150 17.43 -5.43 -1.62
CA ALA A 150 17.19 -5.68 -3.03
C ALA A 150 18.28 -5.08 -3.94
N ALA A 151 18.84 -3.93 -3.58
CA ALA A 151 19.86 -3.24 -4.38
C ALA A 151 21.27 -3.86 -4.27
N GLN A 152 21.55 -4.75 -3.31
CA GLN A 152 22.87 -5.40 -3.20
C GLN A 152 23.18 -6.21 -4.45
N ARG A 153 24.41 -6.14 -4.97
CA ARG A 153 24.85 -6.95 -6.12
C ARG A 153 24.68 -8.45 -5.85
N SER A 154 24.89 -8.86 -4.62
CA SER A 154 24.69 -10.21 -4.13
C SER A 154 24.20 -10.16 -2.70
N LEU A 155 23.16 -10.91 -2.39
CA LEU A 155 22.58 -11.03 -1.07
C LEU A 155 22.88 -12.41 -0.50
N LEU A 156 23.62 -12.46 0.62
CA LEU A 156 23.90 -13.71 1.30
C LEU A 156 22.72 -14.11 2.20
N VAL A 157 22.20 -15.29 1.98
CA VAL A 157 21.06 -15.83 2.73
C VAL A 157 21.47 -17.15 3.36
N PRO A 158 21.29 -17.36 4.67
CA PRO A 158 21.64 -18.59 5.35
C PRO A 158 20.69 -19.74 4.94
N LEU A 159 21.26 -20.90 4.65
CA LEU A 159 20.57 -22.18 4.44
C LEU A 159 21.26 -23.29 5.24
N ASP A 160 20.58 -24.42 5.42
CA ASP A 160 21.10 -25.56 6.19
C ASP A 160 22.45 -26.12 5.66
N GLY A 161 22.73 -25.95 4.36
CA GLY A 161 23.99 -26.33 3.71
C GLY A 161 25.07 -25.25 3.68
N GLY A 162 24.83 -24.10 4.31
CA GLY A 162 25.69 -22.92 4.28
C GLY A 162 25.04 -21.74 3.53
N PRO A 163 25.62 -20.54 3.65
CA PRO A 163 25.04 -19.34 3.04
C PRO A 163 25.09 -19.42 1.50
N VAL A 164 23.97 -19.06 0.87
CA VAL A 164 23.84 -18.96 -0.58
C VAL A 164 23.85 -17.50 -1.00
N ALA A 165 24.60 -17.19 -2.05
CA ALA A 165 24.67 -15.85 -2.64
C ALA A 165 23.61 -15.72 -3.73
N LEU A 166 22.65 -14.83 -3.54
CA LEU A 166 21.58 -14.55 -4.49
C LEU A 166 21.93 -13.25 -5.26
N PRO A 167 22.19 -13.31 -6.57
CA PRO A 167 22.40 -12.13 -7.39
C PRO A 167 21.21 -11.17 -7.33
N ARG A 168 21.46 -9.86 -7.49
CA ARG A 168 20.39 -8.85 -7.64
C ARG A 168 19.54 -9.16 -8.86
N GLY A 169 18.22 -8.90 -8.77
CA GLY A 169 17.33 -9.04 -9.90
C GLY A 169 17.75 -8.19 -11.11
N ASP A 170 17.77 -8.81 -12.29
CA ASP A 170 17.87 -8.12 -13.59
C ASP A 170 16.62 -7.28 -13.85
N VAL A 171 15.53 -7.67 -13.24
CA VAL A 171 14.23 -6.98 -13.29
C VAL A 171 13.72 -6.78 -11.87
N LEU A 172 13.25 -5.56 -11.59
CA LEU A 172 12.47 -5.24 -10.39
C LEU A 172 11.02 -5.03 -10.81
N VAL A 173 10.09 -5.68 -10.13
CA VAL A 173 8.66 -5.54 -10.31
C VAL A 173 8.05 -5.00 -9.02
N PHE A 174 7.42 -3.83 -9.10
CA PHE A 174 6.53 -3.35 -8.04
C PHE A 174 5.11 -3.86 -8.30
N GLY A 175 4.52 -4.46 -7.28
CA GLY A 175 3.23 -5.13 -7.37
C GLY A 175 2.05 -4.34 -6.80
N GLY A 176 2.19 -3.03 -6.65
CA GLY A 176 1.16 -2.11 -6.18
C GLY A 176 1.51 -1.41 -4.88
N ASP A 177 0.84 -0.29 -4.65
CA ASP A 177 0.97 0.58 -3.48
C ASP A 177 2.40 1.05 -3.23
N GLU A 178 2.90 1.83 -4.19
CA GLU A 178 4.26 2.33 -4.13
C GLU A 178 4.44 3.46 -3.12
N VAL A 179 3.36 4.20 -2.78
CA VAL A 179 3.45 5.38 -1.88
C VAL A 179 2.20 5.59 -1.04
N TYR A 180 2.38 5.72 0.26
CA TYR A 180 1.36 6.01 1.25
C TYR A 180 1.45 7.44 1.81
N PRO A 181 0.33 8.05 2.31
CA PRO A 181 -1.05 7.55 2.29
C PRO A 181 -1.79 7.91 1.00
N THR A 182 -1.30 8.86 0.25
CA THR A 182 -1.88 9.35 -1.02
C THR A 182 -0.77 9.78 -1.95
N PRO A 183 -0.88 9.48 -3.25
CA PRO A 183 0.17 9.75 -4.20
C PRO A 183 0.29 11.26 -4.48
N SER A 184 1.49 11.67 -4.75
CA SER A 184 1.83 12.94 -5.37
C SER A 184 3.26 12.85 -5.89
N ARG A 185 3.65 13.76 -6.77
CA ARG A 185 5.04 13.82 -7.23
C ARG A 185 6.04 13.92 -6.08
N GLU A 186 5.71 14.71 -5.05
CA GLU A 186 6.56 14.90 -3.87
C GLU A 186 6.66 13.66 -3.01
N GLU A 187 5.54 12.99 -2.76
CA GLU A 187 5.52 11.77 -1.94
C GLU A 187 6.26 10.63 -2.64
N TYR A 188 6.06 10.43 -3.96
CA TYR A 188 6.88 9.49 -4.75
C TYR A 188 8.38 9.79 -4.65
N GLN A 189 8.77 11.08 -4.75
CA GLN A 189 10.17 11.45 -4.66
C GLN A 189 10.76 11.15 -3.28
N ARG A 190 10.03 11.49 -2.20
CA ARG A 190 10.53 11.38 -0.82
C ARG A 190 10.46 9.96 -0.26
N ARG A 191 9.37 9.24 -0.56
CA ARG A 191 9.07 7.95 0.08
C ARG A 191 9.51 6.76 -0.74
N LEU A 192 9.68 6.92 -2.05
CA LEU A 192 10.08 5.84 -2.95
C LEU A 192 11.43 6.12 -3.64
N VAL A 193 11.51 7.17 -4.45
CA VAL A 193 12.70 7.42 -5.31
C VAL A 193 13.95 7.69 -4.46
N ALA A 194 13.85 8.51 -3.42
CA ALA A 194 14.99 8.86 -2.57
C ALA A 194 15.56 7.64 -1.82
N PRO A 195 14.75 6.79 -1.14
CA PRO A 195 15.24 5.55 -0.54
C PRO A 195 15.94 4.63 -1.54
N TYR A 196 15.30 4.35 -2.69
CA TYR A 196 15.88 3.47 -3.71
C TYR A 196 17.13 4.06 -4.35
N THR A 197 17.20 5.38 -4.54
CA THR A 197 18.41 6.06 -5.02
C THR A 197 19.57 5.93 -4.03
N ALA A 198 19.30 6.08 -2.73
CA ALA A 198 20.31 5.90 -1.70
C ALA A 198 20.76 4.43 -1.59
N ALA A 199 19.84 3.49 -1.78
CA ALA A 199 20.11 2.05 -1.73
C ALA A 199 20.94 1.58 -2.94
N PHE A 200 20.61 2.00 -4.15
CA PHE A 200 21.41 1.68 -5.34
C PHE A 200 22.77 2.37 -5.29
N GLY A 201 22.80 3.58 -4.78
CA GLY A 201 24.03 4.36 -4.54
C GLY A 201 24.80 4.66 -5.80
N ASP A 202 26.10 4.38 -5.74
CA ASP A 202 27.05 4.66 -6.83
C ASP A 202 27.32 3.43 -7.72
N ASP A 203 26.42 2.44 -7.72
CA ASP A 203 26.57 1.23 -8.51
C ASP A 203 26.48 1.55 -10.02
N ALA A 204 27.40 1.00 -10.79
CA ALA A 204 27.47 1.12 -12.23
C ALA A 204 27.63 -0.27 -12.86
N PRO A 205 26.57 -1.10 -12.87
CA PRO A 205 26.63 -2.42 -13.47
C PRO A 205 26.82 -2.33 -14.99
N ALA A 206 27.43 -3.36 -15.59
CA ALA A 206 27.63 -3.44 -17.04
C ALA A 206 26.29 -3.48 -17.80
N GLU A 207 25.31 -4.15 -17.24
CA GLU A 207 23.92 -4.13 -17.67
C GLU A 207 23.06 -3.61 -16.52
N ARG A 208 22.33 -2.50 -16.76
CA ARG A 208 21.44 -1.94 -15.74
C ARG A 208 20.16 -2.75 -15.65
N PRO A 209 19.71 -3.06 -14.44
CA PRO A 209 18.44 -3.73 -14.27
C PRO A 209 17.27 -2.82 -14.71
N HIS A 210 16.16 -3.46 -15.04
CA HIS A 210 14.94 -2.80 -15.44
C HIS A 210 13.91 -2.78 -14.31
N VAL A 211 12.97 -1.80 -14.34
CA VAL A 211 11.88 -1.73 -13.39
C VAL A 211 10.55 -1.63 -14.11
N TYR A 212 9.57 -2.38 -13.58
CA TYR A 212 8.16 -2.36 -13.97
C TYR A 212 7.30 -2.23 -12.72
N ALA A 213 6.10 -1.67 -12.87
CA ALA A 213 5.17 -1.47 -11.77
C ALA A 213 3.72 -1.65 -12.22
N VAL A 214 2.89 -2.23 -11.38
CA VAL A 214 1.43 -2.13 -11.46
C VAL A 214 0.95 -1.26 -10.30
N PRO A 215 -0.06 -0.40 -10.47
CA PRO A 215 -0.50 0.46 -9.39
C PRO A 215 -1.40 -0.29 -8.41
N GLY A 216 -1.29 0.04 -7.12
CA GLY A 216 -2.26 -0.31 -6.10
C GLY A 216 -3.33 0.78 -5.92
N ASN A 217 -4.25 0.59 -4.96
CA ASN A 217 -5.33 1.53 -4.72
C ASN A 217 -4.82 2.90 -4.23
N HIS A 218 -3.72 2.92 -3.47
CA HIS A 218 -3.10 4.16 -3.02
C HIS A 218 -2.53 4.98 -4.18
N ASP A 219 -2.03 4.35 -5.24
CA ASP A 219 -1.52 5.04 -6.43
C ASP A 219 -2.63 5.65 -7.29
N TRP A 220 -3.85 5.12 -7.16
CA TRP A 220 -5.02 5.60 -7.88
C TRP A 220 -5.63 6.88 -7.31
N TYR A 221 -5.35 7.27 -6.06
CA TYR A 221 -5.99 8.43 -5.43
C TYR A 221 -5.69 9.78 -6.10
N ASP A 222 -4.73 9.87 -7.02
CA ASP A 222 -4.52 11.04 -7.89
C ASP A 222 -4.84 10.75 -9.38
N GLY A 223 -5.58 9.69 -9.66
CA GLY A 223 -5.89 9.22 -11.01
C GLY A 223 -4.65 8.75 -11.76
N LEU A 224 -3.72 8.07 -11.10
CA LEU A 224 -2.43 7.59 -11.62
C LEU A 224 -1.50 8.68 -12.15
N SER A 225 -1.68 9.94 -11.75
CA SER A 225 -0.92 11.07 -12.29
C SER A 225 0.57 11.00 -11.95
N ALA A 226 0.88 10.68 -10.68
CA ALA A 226 2.24 10.56 -10.20
C ALA A 226 2.87 9.24 -10.67
N PHE A 227 2.14 8.14 -10.61
CA PHE A 227 2.55 6.82 -11.08
C PHE A 227 2.96 6.84 -12.56
N THR A 228 2.07 7.31 -13.44
CA THR A 228 2.34 7.33 -14.88
C THR A 228 3.51 8.22 -15.26
N ARG A 229 3.67 9.33 -14.54
CA ARG A 229 4.82 10.22 -14.73
C ARG A 229 6.14 9.52 -14.38
N LEU A 230 6.17 8.67 -13.36
CA LEU A 230 7.39 7.99 -12.93
C LEU A 230 7.68 6.77 -13.79
N PHE A 231 6.70 5.89 -13.98
CA PHE A 231 6.90 4.58 -14.58
C PHE A 231 6.54 4.51 -16.07
N CYS A 232 5.52 5.26 -16.54
CA CYS A 232 4.92 5.10 -17.87
C CYS A 232 5.33 6.19 -18.88
N SER A 233 6.45 6.85 -18.68
CA SER A 233 6.89 7.95 -19.56
C SER A 233 7.72 7.44 -20.73
N ASP A 234 7.34 7.81 -21.94
CA ASP A 234 8.04 7.47 -23.20
C ASP A 234 9.30 8.33 -23.46
N ILE A 235 9.73 9.14 -22.52
CA ILE A 235 10.96 9.91 -22.66
C ILE A 235 12.14 8.94 -22.52
N GLY A 236 12.77 8.62 -23.64
CA GLY A 236 13.88 7.66 -23.70
C GLY A 236 14.97 7.97 -22.67
N GLY A 237 15.49 6.92 -22.03
CA GLY A 237 16.56 7.03 -21.04
C GLY A 237 16.13 7.44 -19.65
N ARG A 238 14.84 7.34 -19.30
CA ARG A 238 14.37 7.61 -17.95
C ARG A 238 14.79 6.52 -16.97
N ARG A 239 15.15 6.93 -15.78
CA ARG A 239 15.61 6.05 -14.70
C ARG A 239 14.78 6.24 -13.44
N PHE A 240 14.48 5.12 -12.81
CA PHE A 240 14.08 5.08 -11.42
C PHE A 240 15.30 4.67 -10.59
N ALA A 241 15.85 5.59 -9.82
CA ALA A 241 17.11 5.35 -9.12
C ALA A 241 18.20 4.78 -10.07
N GLY A 242 18.61 3.53 -9.87
CA GLY A 242 19.56 2.82 -10.70
C GLY A 242 18.97 1.96 -11.81
N TRP A 243 17.65 1.79 -11.86
CA TRP A 243 16.93 0.95 -12.82
C TRP A 243 16.43 1.72 -14.03
N TRP A 244 16.34 1.05 -15.19
CA TRP A 244 15.69 1.60 -16.38
C TRP A 244 14.17 1.44 -16.30
N THR A 245 13.41 2.53 -16.54
CA THR A 245 11.96 2.48 -16.79
C THR A 245 11.70 2.37 -18.28
N ARG A 246 10.90 1.39 -18.71
CA ARG A 246 10.52 1.18 -20.12
C ARG A 246 9.03 1.11 -20.33
N GLN A 247 8.29 0.89 -19.29
CA GLN A 247 6.85 0.73 -19.28
C GLN A 247 6.14 1.97 -19.85
N ARG A 248 5.08 1.74 -20.61
CA ARG A 248 4.29 2.81 -21.23
C ARG A 248 2.87 2.90 -20.73
N ARG A 249 2.38 1.84 -20.08
CA ARG A 249 1.03 1.70 -19.52
C ARG A 249 1.14 1.26 -18.08
N SER A 250 0.05 1.35 -17.32
CA SER A 250 -0.01 0.85 -15.94
C SER A 250 -0.01 -0.68 -15.84
N TYR A 251 -0.08 -1.37 -16.95
CA TYR A 251 0.00 -2.83 -17.10
C TYR A 251 1.07 -3.21 -18.13
N PHE A 252 1.56 -4.44 -18.09
CA PHE A 252 2.67 -4.87 -18.94
C PHE A 252 2.76 -6.40 -19.09
N VAL A 253 3.47 -6.84 -20.10
CA VAL A 253 3.83 -8.25 -20.31
C VAL A 253 5.33 -8.35 -20.53
N LEU A 254 6.02 -9.21 -19.76
CA LEU A 254 7.43 -9.54 -19.92
C LEU A 254 7.56 -10.95 -20.46
N LYS A 255 8.33 -11.11 -21.52
CA LYS A 255 8.80 -12.41 -21.97
C LYS A 255 10.10 -12.73 -21.23
N LEU A 256 10.16 -13.84 -20.55
CA LEU A 256 11.31 -14.33 -19.79
C LEU A 256 11.96 -15.50 -20.52
N PRO A 257 13.16 -15.94 -20.12
CA PRO A 257 13.78 -17.15 -20.67
C PRO A 257 12.90 -18.39 -20.51
N HIS A 258 13.17 -19.41 -21.32
CA HIS A 258 12.59 -20.77 -21.19
C HIS A 258 11.06 -20.80 -21.16
N ARG A 259 10.41 -19.97 -22.00
CA ARG A 259 8.94 -19.99 -22.17
C ARG A 259 8.16 -19.54 -20.91
N TRP A 260 8.82 -18.80 -20.02
CA TRP A 260 8.16 -18.07 -18.94
C TRP A 260 7.70 -16.69 -19.41
N TRP A 261 6.57 -16.27 -18.86
CA TRP A 261 6.01 -14.93 -19.05
C TRP A 261 5.62 -14.35 -17.71
N LEU A 262 5.76 -13.03 -17.54
CA LEU A 262 5.20 -12.32 -16.40
C LEU A 262 4.22 -11.29 -16.93
N VAL A 263 2.99 -11.35 -16.42
CA VAL A 263 1.88 -10.47 -16.80
C VAL A 263 1.52 -9.64 -15.58
N GLY A 264 1.68 -8.32 -15.67
CA GLY A 264 1.27 -7.37 -14.64
C GLY A 264 -0.01 -6.66 -15.03
N SER A 265 -1.07 -6.78 -14.22
CA SER A 265 -2.38 -6.21 -14.48
C SER A 265 -2.73 -5.08 -13.52
N ASP A 266 -3.38 -4.04 -14.05
CA ASP A 266 -3.93 -2.91 -13.31
C ASP A 266 -5.45 -3.13 -13.12
N GLY A 267 -5.87 -3.57 -11.94
CA GLY A 267 -7.25 -3.92 -11.60
C GLY A 267 -7.68 -3.38 -10.24
N GLN A 268 -7.37 -2.12 -9.90
CA GLN A 268 -7.72 -1.52 -8.61
C GLN A 268 -8.93 -0.57 -8.66
N LEU A 269 -9.47 -0.22 -7.48
CA LEU A 269 -10.60 0.68 -7.23
C LEU A 269 -11.93 0.21 -7.83
N GLN A 270 -12.27 -1.08 -7.62
CA GLN A 270 -13.50 -1.69 -8.17
C GLN A 270 -13.58 -1.60 -9.70
N SER A 271 -12.48 -1.22 -10.33
CA SER A 271 -12.41 -1.20 -11.78
C SER A 271 -12.01 -2.57 -12.25
N ASP A 272 -12.87 -3.13 -13.01
CA ASP A 272 -12.59 -4.28 -13.85
C ASP A 272 -11.33 -4.03 -14.69
N LEU A 273 -10.69 -5.06 -15.16
CA LEU A 273 -9.71 -4.91 -16.22
C LEU A 273 -10.40 -4.21 -17.38
N ASP A 274 -9.93 -3.03 -17.75
CA ASP A 274 -10.53 -2.30 -18.87
C ASP A 274 -10.36 -3.06 -20.19
N VAL A 275 -11.28 -2.84 -21.12
CA VAL A 275 -11.30 -3.55 -22.42
C VAL A 275 -9.95 -3.43 -23.15
N PRO A 276 -9.28 -2.27 -23.22
CA PRO A 276 -7.95 -2.17 -23.84
C PRO A 276 -6.90 -3.05 -23.20
N GLN A 277 -6.94 -3.27 -21.89
CA GLN A 277 -6.00 -4.14 -21.17
C GLN A 277 -6.28 -5.62 -21.48
N MET A 278 -7.54 -6.02 -21.44
CA MET A 278 -7.96 -7.38 -21.79
C MET A 278 -7.59 -7.73 -23.24
N GLU A 279 -7.87 -6.81 -24.17
CA GLU A 279 -7.49 -6.98 -25.58
C GLU A 279 -5.97 -7.08 -25.75
N HIS A 280 -5.22 -6.28 -25.04
CA HIS A 280 -3.75 -6.31 -25.06
C HIS A 280 -3.21 -7.68 -24.62
N PHE A 281 -3.69 -8.21 -23.50
CA PHE A 281 -3.26 -9.52 -23.02
C PHE A 281 -3.68 -10.65 -23.96
N ARG A 282 -4.91 -10.57 -24.50
CA ARG A 282 -5.39 -11.54 -25.49
C ARG A 282 -4.55 -11.50 -26.76
N GLU A 283 -4.27 -10.33 -27.33
CA GLU A 283 -3.43 -10.19 -28.53
C GLU A 283 -2.04 -10.78 -28.33
N ILE A 284 -1.42 -10.55 -27.16
CA ILE A 284 -0.11 -11.12 -26.86
C ILE A 284 -0.17 -12.64 -26.75
N ALA A 285 -1.16 -13.16 -26.04
CA ALA A 285 -1.33 -14.60 -25.90
C ALA A 285 -1.57 -15.29 -27.24
N GLU A 286 -2.37 -14.67 -28.12
CA GLU A 286 -2.66 -15.20 -29.46
C GLU A 286 -1.48 -15.18 -30.42
N ARG A 287 -0.65 -14.13 -30.36
CA ARG A 287 0.40 -13.93 -31.36
C ARG A 287 1.76 -14.50 -30.96
N TYR A 288 2.04 -14.54 -29.65
CA TYR A 288 3.41 -14.81 -29.18
C TYR A 288 3.53 -15.95 -28.18
N MET A 289 2.46 -16.28 -27.45
CA MET A 289 2.51 -17.43 -26.54
C MET A 289 2.15 -18.72 -27.26
N GLN A 290 2.68 -19.83 -26.77
CA GLN A 290 2.48 -21.15 -27.32
C GLN A 290 1.99 -22.12 -26.25
N ALA A 291 1.31 -23.20 -26.66
CA ALA A 291 0.89 -24.24 -25.72
C ALA A 291 2.09 -24.78 -24.92
N GLY A 292 1.94 -24.85 -23.60
CA GLY A 292 2.99 -25.20 -22.64
C GLY A 292 3.86 -24.00 -22.19
N ASP A 293 3.55 -22.76 -22.60
CA ASP A 293 4.13 -21.57 -21.96
C ASP A 293 3.58 -21.41 -20.54
N ARG A 294 4.39 -20.82 -19.65
CA ARG A 294 4.08 -20.68 -18.23
C ARG A 294 4.00 -19.19 -17.86
N VAL A 295 2.98 -18.84 -17.07
CA VAL A 295 2.73 -17.44 -16.68
C VAL A 295 2.91 -17.26 -15.17
N ILE A 296 3.59 -16.19 -14.81
CA ILE A 296 3.57 -15.55 -13.51
C ILE A 296 2.59 -14.38 -13.63
N LEU A 297 1.44 -14.44 -12.95
CA LEU A 297 0.44 -13.38 -12.99
C LEU A 297 0.59 -12.48 -11.76
N CYS A 298 0.94 -11.22 -12.00
CA CYS A 298 1.07 -10.20 -10.98
C CYS A 298 -0.20 -9.35 -10.94
N LEU A 299 -0.88 -9.36 -9.80
CA LEU A 299 -2.08 -8.60 -9.51
C LEU A 299 -1.80 -7.61 -8.38
N SER A 300 -2.51 -6.51 -8.33
CA SER A 300 -2.34 -5.51 -7.27
C SER A 300 -2.97 -5.91 -5.94
N MET A 301 -3.90 -6.88 -5.94
CA MET A 301 -4.58 -7.35 -4.72
C MET A 301 -4.82 -8.87 -4.77
N PRO A 302 -4.85 -9.55 -3.60
CA PRO A 302 -5.08 -11.00 -3.52
C PRO A 302 -6.58 -11.33 -3.67
N VAL A 303 -7.10 -11.26 -4.87
CA VAL A 303 -8.51 -11.52 -5.23
C VAL A 303 -9.02 -12.81 -4.58
N TRP A 304 -8.26 -13.90 -4.61
CA TRP A 304 -8.63 -15.19 -4.01
C TRP A 304 -8.82 -15.15 -2.49
N VAL A 305 -8.07 -14.28 -1.77
CA VAL A 305 -8.24 -14.10 -0.33
C VAL A 305 -9.54 -13.37 -0.04
N TYR A 306 -9.83 -12.31 -0.78
CA TYR A 306 -11.09 -11.56 -0.66
C TYR A 306 -12.29 -12.41 -1.06
N ALA A 307 -12.20 -13.16 -2.15
CA ALA A 307 -13.25 -14.07 -2.57
C ALA A 307 -13.59 -15.09 -1.47
N GLN A 308 -12.59 -15.70 -0.83
CA GLN A 308 -12.81 -16.64 0.26
C GLN A 308 -13.39 -15.93 1.51
N LYS A 309 -12.89 -14.75 1.88
CA LYS A 309 -13.44 -13.95 2.97
C LYS A 309 -14.93 -13.63 2.75
N TYR A 310 -15.28 -13.19 1.55
CA TYR A 310 -16.68 -12.87 1.20
C TYR A 310 -17.56 -14.12 1.21
N ARG A 311 -17.06 -15.23 0.66
CA ARG A 311 -17.77 -16.53 0.69
C ARG A 311 -18.05 -16.99 2.12
N ASN A 312 -17.08 -16.87 3.03
CA ASN A 312 -17.25 -17.16 4.45
C ASN A 312 -18.31 -16.29 5.13
N MET A 313 -18.59 -15.10 4.57
CA MET A 313 -19.66 -14.20 5.04
C MET A 313 -20.99 -14.42 4.31
N GLY A 314 -21.13 -15.43 3.44
CA GLY A 314 -22.29 -15.64 2.61
C GLY A 314 -22.51 -14.55 1.54
N ARG A 315 -21.42 -13.97 1.03
CA ARG A 315 -21.41 -12.94 -0.02
C ARG A 315 -20.59 -13.41 -1.21
N VAL A 316 -20.77 -12.74 -2.33
CA VAL A 316 -20.00 -12.95 -3.56
C VAL A 316 -18.99 -11.79 -3.70
N PHE A 317 -17.76 -12.14 -4.03
CA PHE A 317 -16.74 -11.21 -4.51
C PHE A 317 -16.60 -11.42 -6.01
N ASP A 318 -16.44 -10.34 -6.77
CA ASP A 318 -16.29 -10.44 -8.21
C ASP A 318 -14.88 -10.91 -8.58
N GLU A 319 -14.79 -12.08 -9.20
CA GLU A 319 -13.55 -12.69 -9.71
C GLU A 319 -13.55 -12.81 -11.24
N THR A 320 -14.54 -12.22 -11.90
CA THR A 320 -14.80 -12.42 -13.34
C THR A 320 -13.58 -12.13 -14.19
N ASP A 321 -12.87 -11.06 -13.91
CA ASP A 321 -11.68 -10.67 -14.66
C ASP A 321 -10.52 -11.65 -14.52
N LEU A 322 -10.27 -12.11 -13.29
CA LEU A 322 -9.23 -13.10 -13.03
C LEU A 322 -9.56 -14.43 -13.73
N ILE A 323 -10.81 -14.83 -13.65
CA ILE A 323 -11.32 -16.03 -14.32
C ILE A 323 -11.17 -15.89 -15.84
N TYR A 324 -11.56 -14.74 -16.40
CA TYR A 324 -11.42 -14.46 -17.84
C TYR A 324 -9.96 -14.56 -18.28
N LEU A 325 -9.03 -13.93 -17.57
CA LEU A 325 -7.60 -14.02 -17.89
C LEU A 325 -7.12 -15.47 -17.84
N ARG A 326 -7.45 -16.19 -16.78
CA ARG A 326 -7.00 -17.56 -16.58
C ARG A 326 -7.54 -18.50 -17.66
N GLU A 327 -8.87 -18.48 -17.88
CA GLU A 327 -9.54 -19.47 -18.74
C GLU A 327 -9.55 -19.03 -20.21
N GLU A 328 -10.02 -17.79 -20.47
CA GLU A 328 -10.25 -17.33 -21.85
C GLU A 328 -8.95 -16.87 -22.54
N VAL A 329 -8.08 -16.21 -21.79
CA VAL A 329 -6.84 -15.67 -22.38
C VAL A 329 -5.72 -16.72 -22.40
N PHE A 330 -5.51 -17.46 -21.31
CA PHE A 330 -4.38 -18.37 -21.20
C PHE A 330 -4.75 -19.85 -21.43
N ALA A 331 -5.64 -20.44 -20.64
CA ALA A 331 -5.90 -21.87 -20.65
C ALA A 331 -6.40 -22.38 -22.00
N LYS A 332 -7.27 -21.64 -22.70
CA LYS A 332 -7.73 -22.00 -24.06
C LYS A 332 -6.61 -22.14 -25.09
N ARG A 333 -5.44 -21.59 -24.79
CA ARG A 333 -4.24 -21.67 -25.66
C ARG A 333 -3.20 -22.66 -25.16
N GLY A 334 -3.55 -23.41 -24.13
CA GLY A 334 -2.63 -24.32 -23.48
C GLY A 334 -1.48 -23.62 -22.75
N VAL A 335 -1.68 -22.34 -22.36
CA VAL A 335 -0.77 -21.56 -21.53
C VAL A 335 -1.24 -21.67 -20.08
N GLU A 336 -0.31 -21.90 -19.15
CA GLU A 336 -0.64 -22.21 -17.77
C GLU A 336 -0.18 -21.11 -16.81
N VAL A 337 -1.08 -20.62 -15.95
CA VAL A 337 -0.71 -19.74 -14.84
C VAL A 337 -0.22 -20.60 -13.68
N LYS A 338 1.09 -20.62 -13.46
CA LYS A 338 1.75 -21.41 -12.41
C LYS A 338 1.96 -20.66 -11.10
N VAL A 339 2.06 -19.30 -11.17
CA VAL A 339 2.31 -18.46 -10.00
C VAL A 339 1.44 -17.22 -10.06
N TYR A 340 0.80 -16.91 -8.95
CA TYR A 340 0.12 -15.62 -8.71
C TYR A 340 0.90 -14.85 -7.66
N LEU A 341 1.22 -13.58 -7.94
CA LEU A 341 1.94 -12.67 -7.04
C LEU A 341 1.09 -11.44 -6.77
N THR A 342 0.98 -11.04 -5.52
CA THR A 342 0.25 -9.82 -5.13
C THR A 342 0.85 -9.13 -3.90
N GLY A 343 0.42 -7.87 -3.66
CA GLY A 343 0.56 -7.12 -2.43
C GLY A 343 -0.76 -6.90 -1.70
N ASP A 344 -1.06 -5.63 -1.34
CA ASP A 344 -2.26 -5.08 -0.69
C ASP A 344 -2.45 -5.52 0.78
N LEU A 345 -2.22 -6.78 1.08
CA LEU A 345 -2.12 -7.26 2.46
C LEU A 345 -0.65 -7.23 2.89
N HIS A 346 -0.30 -6.32 3.78
CA HIS A 346 1.08 -6.01 4.18
C HIS A 346 1.74 -7.10 5.02
N HIS A 347 1.58 -8.37 4.60
CA HIS A 347 2.19 -9.54 5.20
C HIS A 347 2.54 -10.57 4.12
N TYR A 348 3.29 -11.61 4.48
CA TYR A 348 3.50 -12.76 3.62
C TYR A 348 2.48 -13.84 3.92
N ARG A 349 1.86 -14.39 2.86
CA ARG A 349 1.03 -15.59 2.92
C ARG A 349 1.13 -16.36 1.62
N ARG A 350 1.49 -17.63 1.70
CA ARG A 350 1.53 -18.51 0.54
C ARG A 350 0.49 -19.60 0.65
N HIS A 351 -0.35 -19.68 -0.38
CA HIS A 351 -1.24 -20.81 -0.62
C HIS A 351 -0.66 -21.65 -1.75
N GLN A 352 -0.69 -22.94 -1.59
CA GLN A 352 -0.29 -23.91 -2.61
C GLN A 352 -1.46 -24.80 -2.95
N GLU A 353 -1.61 -25.09 -4.24
CA GLU A 353 -2.59 -26.07 -4.71
C GLU A 353 -2.35 -27.42 -4.03
N THR A 354 -3.43 -28.08 -3.59
CA THR A 354 -3.32 -29.37 -2.91
C THR A 354 -2.87 -30.46 -3.90
N ALA A 355 -2.17 -31.48 -3.44
CA ALA A 355 -1.69 -32.57 -4.29
C ALA A 355 -2.85 -33.30 -5.00
N GLU A 356 -4.00 -33.41 -4.34
CA GLU A 356 -5.22 -33.98 -4.91
C GLU A 356 -5.75 -33.12 -6.06
N SER A 357 -5.77 -31.81 -5.86
CA SER A 357 -6.17 -30.85 -6.87
C SER A 357 -5.18 -30.78 -8.03
N ALA A 358 -3.89 -30.84 -7.80
CA ALA A 358 -2.86 -30.80 -8.84
C ALA A 358 -2.78 -32.09 -9.69
N ALA A 359 -3.33 -33.20 -9.20
CA ALA A 359 -3.43 -34.52 -9.93
C ALA A 359 -2.13 -35.00 -10.58
N GLY A 360 -1.00 -34.77 -9.91
CA GLY A 360 0.33 -35.19 -10.37
C GLY A 360 1.08 -34.12 -11.17
N GLU A 361 0.48 -32.98 -11.46
CA GLU A 361 1.15 -31.82 -12.02
C GLU A 361 1.86 -30.99 -10.93
N ALA A 362 2.76 -30.10 -11.34
CA ALA A 362 3.38 -29.15 -10.42
C ALA A 362 2.32 -28.18 -9.85
N PRO A 363 2.21 -28.07 -8.51
CA PRO A 363 1.16 -27.31 -7.87
C PRO A 363 1.29 -25.82 -8.13
N VAL A 364 0.17 -25.17 -8.40
CA VAL A 364 0.07 -23.73 -8.57
C VAL A 364 0.34 -23.02 -7.23
N GLN A 365 1.04 -21.90 -7.29
CA GLN A 365 1.38 -21.08 -6.12
C GLN A 365 0.62 -19.76 -6.14
N LYS A 366 0.01 -19.37 -5.02
CA LYS A 366 -0.61 -18.06 -4.81
C LYS A 366 0.07 -17.37 -3.64
N ILE A 367 0.80 -16.29 -3.91
CA ILE A 367 1.67 -15.64 -2.94
C ILE A 367 1.25 -14.18 -2.77
N THR A 368 0.87 -13.83 -1.54
CA THR A 368 0.73 -12.44 -1.10
C THR A 368 2.03 -12.04 -0.43
N ALA A 369 2.67 -10.96 -0.87
CA ALA A 369 3.98 -10.51 -0.41
C ALA A 369 4.06 -8.98 -0.28
N GLY A 370 3.21 -8.41 0.57
CA GLY A 370 3.08 -6.96 0.78
C GLY A 370 4.02 -6.38 1.84
N GLY A 371 5.25 -6.86 1.92
CA GLY A 371 6.22 -6.47 2.95
C GLY A 371 7.23 -5.40 2.57
N GLY A 372 7.03 -4.65 1.48
CA GLY A 372 8.02 -3.76 0.89
C GLY A 372 8.34 -2.49 1.68
N GLY A 373 7.52 -2.11 2.67
CA GLY A 373 7.77 -0.90 3.44
C GLY A 373 6.59 -0.38 4.27
N ALA A 374 5.36 -0.72 3.91
CA ALA A 374 4.16 -0.32 4.61
C ALA A 374 4.06 -0.92 6.03
N PHE A 375 3.16 -0.37 6.88
CA PHE A 375 2.89 -0.95 8.18
C PHE A 375 2.38 -2.40 8.04
N LEU A 376 2.66 -3.22 9.03
CA LEU A 376 2.29 -4.64 9.00
C LEU A 376 0.77 -4.81 9.06
N HIS A 377 0.20 -5.71 8.26
CA HIS A 377 -1.14 -6.26 8.44
C HIS A 377 -1.10 -7.56 9.24
N PRO A 378 -2.15 -7.90 10.02
CA PRO A 378 -2.19 -9.15 10.76
C PRO A 378 -2.30 -10.37 9.84
N THR A 379 -1.72 -11.48 10.28
CA THR A 379 -1.83 -12.78 9.59
C THR A 379 -2.85 -13.72 10.22
N HIS A 380 -3.39 -13.36 11.41
CA HIS A 380 -4.29 -14.19 12.24
C HIS A 380 -5.76 -13.79 12.10
N GLU A 381 -6.10 -13.07 11.02
CA GLU A 381 -7.47 -12.70 10.69
C GLU A 381 -8.31 -13.90 10.25
N GLU A 382 -9.47 -13.62 9.67
CA GLU A 382 -10.46 -14.58 9.21
C GLU A 382 -9.88 -15.84 8.58
N ASP A 383 -10.60 -16.95 8.72
CA ASP A 383 -10.16 -18.25 8.20
C ASP A 383 -10.12 -18.24 6.65
N VAL A 384 -8.92 -18.07 6.13
CA VAL A 384 -8.55 -18.22 4.73
C VAL A 384 -7.44 -19.25 4.57
N SER A 385 -7.37 -20.20 5.49
CA SER A 385 -6.38 -21.27 5.47
C SER A 385 -6.58 -22.24 4.30
N VAL A 386 -7.81 -22.35 3.83
CA VAL A 386 -8.19 -23.13 2.64
C VAL A 386 -8.95 -22.23 1.68
N LEU A 387 -8.54 -22.23 0.42
CA LEU A 387 -9.24 -21.55 -0.66
C LEU A 387 -9.91 -22.60 -1.55
N GLN A 388 -11.12 -22.31 -2.00
CA GLN A 388 -11.87 -23.12 -2.94
C GLN A 388 -12.11 -22.32 -4.22
N GLU A 389 -11.69 -22.83 -5.36
CA GLU A 389 -12.03 -22.31 -6.68
C GLU A 389 -12.98 -23.28 -7.36
N GLU A 390 -14.15 -22.79 -7.71
CA GLU A 390 -15.14 -23.59 -8.44
C GLU A 390 -14.74 -23.75 -9.90
N ALA A 391 -15.16 -24.86 -10.51
CA ALA A 391 -15.07 -25.04 -11.95
C ALA A 391 -16.00 -24.05 -12.64
N VAL A 392 -15.48 -23.26 -13.57
CA VAL A 392 -16.24 -22.20 -14.25
C VAL A 392 -16.89 -22.74 -15.55
N THR A 393 -16.32 -23.78 -16.12
CA THR A 393 -16.82 -24.49 -17.32
C THR A 393 -16.87 -25.99 -17.06
N ASP A 394 -17.64 -26.72 -17.85
CA ASP A 394 -17.75 -28.19 -17.72
C ASP A 394 -16.37 -28.90 -17.86
N ASP A 395 -15.45 -28.29 -18.60
CA ASP A 395 -14.09 -28.79 -18.80
C ASP A 395 -13.10 -28.24 -17.74
N ALA A 396 -13.48 -27.24 -16.95
CA ALA A 396 -12.63 -26.65 -15.92
C ALA A 396 -12.68 -27.52 -14.66
N ARG A 397 -11.54 -27.59 -13.98
CA ARG A 397 -11.39 -28.36 -12.75
C ARG A 397 -11.53 -27.46 -11.54
N ALA A 398 -12.32 -27.88 -10.55
CA ALA A 398 -12.32 -27.25 -9.23
C ALA A 398 -10.93 -27.40 -8.60
N ARG A 399 -10.42 -26.32 -7.99
CA ARG A 399 -9.10 -26.29 -7.36
C ARG A 399 -9.21 -25.96 -5.88
N ALA A 400 -8.39 -26.60 -5.08
CA ALA A 400 -8.25 -26.31 -3.66
C ALA A 400 -6.81 -25.92 -3.34
N PHE A 401 -6.66 -24.92 -2.50
CA PHE A 401 -5.36 -24.41 -2.07
C PHE A 401 -5.32 -24.34 -0.54
N GLU A 402 -4.18 -24.64 0.04
CA GLU A 402 -3.96 -24.57 1.47
C GLU A 402 -2.79 -23.64 1.82
N VAL A 403 -2.87 -22.97 2.95
CA VAL A 403 -1.78 -22.13 3.47
C VAL A 403 -0.59 -23.00 3.83
N LYS A 404 0.57 -22.71 3.25
CA LYS A 404 1.85 -23.36 3.58
C LYS A 404 2.71 -22.55 4.53
N ALA A 405 2.68 -21.21 4.38
CA ALA A 405 3.46 -20.32 5.23
C ALA A 405 2.79 -18.96 5.40
N THR A 406 3.03 -18.34 6.56
CA THR A 406 2.67 -16.95 6.87
C THR A 406 3.83 -16.26 7.58
N TYR A 407 4.00 -14.95 7.32
CA TYR A 407 5.00 -14.15 8.03
C TYR A 407 4.48 -12.74 8.33
N PRO A 408 4.52 -12.32 9.62
CA PRO A 408 4.86 -13.14 10.79
C PRO A 408 3.89 -14.32 10.97
N ASP A 409 4.27 -15.34 11.75
CA ASP A 409 3.36 -16.43 12.09
C ASP A 409 2.11 -15.91 12.83
N MET A 410 1.00 -16.64 12.76
CA MET A 410 -0.29 -16.20 13.30
C MET A 410 -0.24 -15.91 14.80
N LYS A 411 0.53 -16.71 15.58
CA LYS A 411 0.66 -16.50 17.04
C LYS A 411 1.44 -15.23 17.35
N ARG A 412 2.49 -14.97 16.56
CA ARG A 412 3.28 -13.74 16.68
C ARG A 412 2.43 -12.52 16.34
N SER A 413 1.67 -12.61 15.25
CA SER A 413 0.75 -11.57 14.80
C SER A 413 -0.28 -11.22 15.89
N ALA A 414 -0.96 -12.22 16.47
CA ALA A 414 -1.92 -12.00 17.55
C ALA A 414 -1.28 -11.33 18.79
N ARG A 415 -0.02 -11.69 19.12
CA ARG A 415 0.72 -11.02 20.22
C ARG A 415 1.05 -9.56 19.89
N LEU A 416 1.37 -9.24 18.65
CA LEU A 416 1.63 -7.86 18.24
C LEU A 416 0.42 -6.96 18.45
N ALA A 417 -0.80 -7.47 18.26
CA ALA A 417 -2.04 -6.73 18.47
C ALA A 417 -2.19 -6.18 19.90
N PHE A 418 -1.57 -6.82 20.93
CA PHE A 418 -1.52 -6.28 22.30
C PHE A 418 -0.79 -4.93 22.39
N GLY A 419 -0.01 -4.56 21.38
CA GLY A 419 0.57 -3.23 21.26
C GLY A 419 -0.49 -2.10 21.25
N ASN A 420 -1.76 -2.40 20.92
CA ASN A 420 -2.88 -1.45 20.99
C ASN A 420 -3.18 -0.97 22.42
N LEU A 421 -2.78 -1.69 23.46
CA LEU A 421 -2.83 -1.18 24.83
C LEU A 421 -1.94 0.05 25.05
N ARG A 422 -0.99 0.29 24.15
CA ARG A 422 -0.15 1.49 24.12
C ARG A 422 -0.61 2.52 23.09
N PHE A 423 -1.84 2.43 22.60
CA PHE A 423 -2.40 3.28 21.55
C PHE A 423 -2.25 4.77 21.86
N LEU A 424 -2.52 5.20 23.08
CA LEU A 424 -2.33 6.56 23.57
C LEU A 424 -0.93 7.12 23.26
N PHE A 425 0.11 6.30 23.51
CA PHE A 425 1.50 6.71 23.33
C PHE A 425 1.96 6.64 21.86
N LYS A 426 1.39 5.70 21.10
CA LYS A 426 1.70 5.53 19.68
C LYS A 426 0.99 6.56 18.81
N ASN A 427 -0.21 6.99 19.20
CA ASN A 427 -1.06 7.92 18.46
C ASN A 427 -1.52 9.09 19.34
N PRO A 428 -0.61 9.87 19.96
CA PRO A 428 -0.98 10.89 20.94
C PRO A 428 -1.89 11.98 20.37
N ARG A 429 -1.77 12.32 19.07
CA ARG A 429 -2.61 13.33 18.43
C ARG A 429 -4.05 12.89 18.26
N PHE A 430 -4.32 11.60 18.15
CA PHE A 430 -5.68 11.06 18.06
C PHE A 430 -6.53 11.50 19.26
N GLY A 431 -5.95 11.51 20.45
CA GLY A 431 -6.64 11.86 21.68
C GLY A 431 -7.31 13.23 21.68
N VAL A 432 -6.89 14.14 20.79
CA VAL A 432 -7.53 15.46 20.64
C VAL A 432 -8.99 15.32 20.18
N VAL A 433 -9.29 14.31 19.35
CA VAL A 433 -10.65 14.06 18.84
C VAL A 433 -11.61 13.70 19.97
N PRO A 434 -11.41 12.60 20.73
CA PRO A 434 -12.28 12.27 21.84
C PRO A 434 -12.26 13.34 22.94
N ALA A 435 -11.10 13.98 23.21
CA ALA A 435 -11.03 15.08 24.17
C ALA A 435 -11.98 16.23 23.83
N THR A 436 -12.00 16.63 22.55
CA THR A 436 -12.88 17.71 22.06
C THR A 436 -14.36 17.29 22.14
N ILE A 437 -14.68 16.06 21.74
CA ILE A 437 -16.05 15.52 21.83
C ILE A 437 -16.51 15.49 23.29
N TYR A 438 -15.67 15.01 24.21
CA TYR A 438 -15.98 14.97 25.63
C TYR A 438 -16.20 16.36 26.21
N LEU A 439 -15.33 17.31 25.87
CA LEU A 439 -15.45 18.70 26.32
C LEU A 439 -16.74 19.36 25.83
N ILE A 440 -17.07 19.22 24.55
CA ILE A 440 -18.30 19.78 23.98
C ILE A 440 -19.53 19.15 24.64
N THR A 441 -19.54 17.82 24.84
CA THR A 441 -20.67 17.13 25.48
C THR A 441 -20.84 17.57 26.94
N ALA A 442 -19.73 17.63 27.70
CA ALA A 442 -19.77 18.09 29.08
C ALA A 442 -20.25 19.56 29.18
N TRP A 443 -19.84 20.41 28.23
CA TRP A 443 -20.31 21.79 28.15
C TRP A 443 -21.81 21.88 27.85
N LEU A 444 -22.30 21.09 26.87
CA LEU A 444 -23.72 21.07 26.52
C LEU A 444 -24.59 20.56 27.70
N VAL A 445 -24.15 19.48 28.38
CA VAL A 445 -24.83 18.96 29.58
C VAL A 445 -24.81 19.99 30.70
N GLY A 446 -23.68 20.65 30.96
CA GLY A 446 -23.55 21.67 31.98
C GLY A 446 -24.42 22.92 31.71
N ALA A 447 -24.53 23.33 30.45
CA ALA A 447 -25.40 24.41 30.04
C ALA A 447 -26.90 24.06 30.24
N ALA A 448 -27.29 22.84 29.84
CA ALA A 448 -28.64 22.34 30.03
C ALA A 448 -29.02 22.18 31.51
N ALA A 449 -28.04 21.81 32.35
CA ALA A 449 -28.20 21.65 33.80
C ALA A 449 -28.22 22.98 34.61
N GLY A 450 -28.18 24.15 33.94
CA GLY A 450 -28.14 25.45 34.60
C GLY A 450 -26.87 25.70 35.41
N GLY A 451 -25.78 24.97 35.18
CA GLY A 451 -24.50 25.11 35.88
C GLY A 451 -24.46 24.53 37.30
N GLU A 452 -25.44 23.73 37.70
CA GLU A 452 -25.39 22.94 38.95
C GLU A 452 -24.24 21.95 38.98
N ALA A 453 -23.57 21.83 40.14
CA ALA A 453 -22.56 20.82 40.39
C ALA A 453 -23.19 19.65 41.20
N PRO A 454 -23.56 18.52 40.57
CA PRO A 454 -24.22 17.41 41.27
C PRO A 454 -23.36 16.82 42.38
N SER A 455 -23.98 16.54 43.52
CA SER A 455 -23.28 16.10 44.75
C SER A 455 -22.75 14.65 44.70
N ASN A 456 -23.27 13.84 43.84
CA ASN A 456 -22.84 12.45 43.64
C ASN A 456 -23.15 11.97 42.21
N PRO A 457 -22.59 10.84 41.75
CA PRO A 457 -22.76 10.37 40.37
C PRO A 457 -24.24 10.04 40.03
N TRP A 458 -25.04 9.59 40.97
CA TRP A 458 -26.46 9.30 40.72
C TRP A 458 -27.27 10.56 40.43
N ARG A 459 -26.98 11.66 41.17
CA ARG A 459 -27.61 12.95 40.91
C ARG A 459 -27.10 13.51 39.56
N ALA A 460 -25.82 13.34 39.28
CA ALA A 460 -25.24 13.73 37.98
C ALA A 460 -25.92 12.98 36.83
N LEU A 461 -26.15 11.68 36.99
CA LEU A 461 -26.82 10.86 35.97
C LEU A 461 -28.26 11.34 35.73
N ARG A 462 -29.03 11.62 36.79
CA ARG A 462 -30.40 12.17 36.67
C ARG A 462 -30.38 13.51 35.92
N VAL A 463 -29.51 14.43 36.32
CA VAL A 463 -29.36 15.73 35.65
C VAL A 463 -29.01 15.57 34.18
N THR A 464 -28.15 14.61 33.84
CA THR A 464 -27.79 14.31 32.44
C THR A 464 -28.99 13.75 31.66
N VAL A 465 -29.76 12.82 32.24
CA VAL A 465 -30.97 12.25 31.63
C VAL A 465 -32.04 13.33 31.44
N ASP A 466 -32.25 14.19 32.44
CA ASP A 466 -33.19 15.32 32.35
C ASP A 466 -32.76 16.32 31.27
N ALA A 467 -31.46 16.57 31.15
CA ALA A 467 -30.91 17.41 30.09
C ALA A 467 -31.19 16.86 28.68
N PHE A 468 -31.11 15.54 28.50
CA PHE A 468 -31.47 14.91 27.22
C PHE A 468 -32.95 15.07 26.86
N SER A 469 -33.85 14.95 27.87
CA SER A 469 -35.29 15.05 27.63
C SER A 469 -35.73 16.49 27.33
N THR A 470 -35.00 17.47 27.84
CA THR A 470 -35.38 18.88 27.77
C THR A 470 -34.64 19.68 26.68
N HIS A 471 -33.51 19.14 26.15
CA HIS A 471 -32.67 19.81 25.16
C HIS A 471 -32.45 18.96 23.90
N PRO A 472 -33.31 19.08 22.88
CA PRO A 472 -33.23 18.29 21.65
C PRO A 472 -31.87 18.37 20.94
N GLY A 473 -31.18 19.52 21.00
CA GLY A 473 -29.86 19.71 20.41
C GLY A 473 -28.79 18.81 21.04
N LEU A 474 -28.86 18.55 22.35
CA LEU A 474 -27.98 17.60 23.04
C LEU A 474 -28.26 16.16 22.59
N ALA A 475 -29.55 15.81 22.48
CA ALA A 475 -29.95 14.48 21.98
C ALA A 475 -29.47 14.24 20.54
N LEU A 476 -29.61 15.22 19.65
CA LEU A 476 -29.10 15.14 18.28
C LEU A 476 -27.56 15.03 18.24
N TRP A 477 -26.85 15.78 19.08
CA TRP A 477 -25.40 15.68 19.20
C TRP A 477 -24.96 14.26 19.60
N CYS A 478 -25.57 13.69 20.61
CA CYS A 478 -25.24 12.34 21.06
C CYS A 478 -25.67 11.27 20.05
N ALA A 479 -26.79 11.43 19.37
CA ALA A 479 -27.18 10.58 18.25
C ALA A 479 -26.14 10.63 17.13
N GLY A 480 -25.61 11.81 16.80
CA GLY A 480 -24.51 11.98 15.84
C GLY A 480 -23.24 11.23 16.25
N ILE A 481 -22.88 11.22 17.54
CA ILE A 481 -21.74 10.44 18.05
C ILE A 481 -22.00 8.95 17.90
N VAL A 482 -23.19 8.43 18.23
CA VAL A 482 -23.55 7.02 18.05
C VAL A 482 -23.48 6.62 16.58
N LEU A 483 -24.04 7.45 15.69
CA LEU A 483 -23.96 7.22 14.24
C LEU A 483 -22.51 7.21 13.74
N GLY A 484 -21.66 8.10 14.27
CA GLY A 484 -20.22 8.10 13.99
C GLY A 484 -19.53 6.79 14.39
N PHE A 485 -19.85 6.23 15.56
CA PHE A 485 -19.30 4.92 15.96
C PHE A 485 -19.87 3.77 15.14
N LEU A 486 -21.14 3.80 14.77
CA LEU A 486 -21.73 2.81 13.86
C LEU A 486 -21.09 2.87 12.47
N ALA A 487 -20.81 4.06 11.96
CA ALA A 487 -20.11 4.25 10.70
C ALA A 487 -18.63 3.81 10.78
N PHE A 488 -17.94 4.15 11.87
CA PHE A 488 -16.56 3.68 12.11
C PHE A 488 -16.48 2.15 12.17
N THR A 489 -17.49 1.50 12.75
CA THR A 489 -17.61 0.04 12.82
C THR A 489 -18.12 -0.55 11.49
N ASP A 490 -17.91 0.13 10.36
CA ASP A 490 -18.31 -0.37 9.05
C ASP A 490 -17.41 -1.54 8.64
N THR A 491 -17.82 -2.70 9.09
CA THR A 491 -17.30 -3.98 8.67
C THR A 491 -18.35 -4.66 7.79
N HIS A 492 -17.98 -5.69 7.08
CA HIS A 492 -18.89 -6.45 6.23
C HIS A 492 -19.98 -7.22 7.02
N SER A 493 -19.96 -7.17 8.35
CA SER A 493 -20.97 -7.78 9.23
C SER A 493 -21.93 -6.74 9.83
N ARG A 494 -23.21 -6.79 9.43
CA ARG A 494 -24.25 -5.89 9.97
C ARG A 494 -24.44 -6.07 11.49
N VAL A 495 -24.35 -7.31 11.98
CA VAL A 495 -24.48 -7.61 13.41
C VAL A 495 -23.34 -6.99 14.19
N TYR A 496 -22.09 -7.20 13.73
CA TYR A 496 -20.92 -6.63 14.37
C TYR A 496 -20.94 -5.09 14.33
N ARG A 497 -21.36 -4.48 13.21
CA ARG A 497 -21.52 -3.02 13.08
C ARG A 497 -22.42 -2.46 14.17
N VAL A 498 -23.60 -3.05 14.36
CA VAL A 498 -24.57 -2.57 15.36
C VAL A 498 -24.08 -2.83 16.78
N VAL A 499 -23.75 -4.08 17.09
CA VAL A 499 -23.36 -4.47 18.47
C VAL A 499 -22.03 -3.83 18.86
N GLY A 500 -21.02 -3.92 18.01
CA GLY A 500 -19.70 -3.33 18.27
C GLY A 500 -19.75 -1.81 18.37
N GLY A 501 -20.45 -1.14 17.42
CA GLY A 501 -20.63 0.30 17.44
C GLY A 501 -21.39 0.81 18.68
N LEU A 502 -22.45 0.10 19.10
CA LEU A 502 -23.17 0.45 20.32
C LEU A 502 -22.32 0.23 21.58
N LEU A 503 -21.60 -0.90 21.69
CA LEU A 503 -20.69 -1.15 22.83
C LEU A 503 -19.57 -0.11 22.88
N HIS A 504 -19.00 0.27 21.75
CA HIS A 504 -18.01 1.33 21.66
C HIS A 504 -18.60 2.69 22.10
N SER A 505 -19.81 3.00 21.65
CA SER A 505 -20.55 4.20 22.09
C SER A 505 -20.76 4.21 23.61
N VAL A 506 -21.25 3.10 24.18
CA VAL A 506 -21.48 2.97 25.62
C VAL A 506 -20.19 3.17 26.42
N ALA A 507 -19.08 2.59 25.97
CA ALA A 507 -17.78 2.76 26.62
C ALA A 507 -17.36 4.25 26.63
N HIS A 508 -17.50 4.94 25.49
CA HIS A 508 -17.17 6.37 25.41
C HIS A 508 -18.13 7.24 26.22
N PHE A 509 -19.43 7.00 26.18
CA PHE A 509 -20.39 7.77 26.99
C PHE A 509 -20.18 7.57 28.48
N SER A 510 -19.87 6.33 28.92
CA SER A 510 -19.53 6.04 30.31
C SER A 510 -18.27 6.81 30.75
N ALA A 511 -17.20 6.73 29.95
CA ALA A 511 -15.96 7.45 30.21
C ALA A 511 -16.20 8.99 30.25
N MET A 512 -16.93 9.50 29.28
CA MET A 512 -17.28 10.94 29.16
C MET A 512 -18.07 11.43 30.37
N PHE A 513 -19.04 10.64 30.83
CA PHE A 513 -19.86 10.95 32.01
C PHE A 513 -18.99 11.04 33.27
N TYR A 514 -18.22 9.98 33.57
CA TYR A 514 -17.40 9.93 34.79
C TYR A 514 -16.29 10.98 34.80
N ILE A 515 -15.67 11.23 33.67
CA ILE A 515 -14.61 12.25 33.54
C ILE A 515 -15.19 13.66 33.65
N GLY A 516 -16.29 13.93 32.96
CA GLY A 516 -16.94 15.25 33.03
C GLY A 516 -17.46 15.59 34.43
N TRP A 517 -18.16 14.62 35.08
CA TRP A 517 -18.60 14.76 36.45
C TRP A 517 -17.42 14.89 37.42
N GLY A 518 -16.41 14.02 37.31
CA GLY A 518 -15.24 14.04 38.21
C GLY A 518 -14.42 15.32 38.07
N ALA A 519 -14.23 15.83 36.87
CA ALA A 519 -13.55 17.11 36.64
C ALA A 519 -14.32 18.29 37.25
N LEU A 520 -15.64 18.29 37.14
CA LEU A 520 -16.50 19.30 37.75
C LEU A 520 -16.48 19.19 39.30
N ASP A 521 -16.50 17.97 39.81
CA ASP A 521 -16.43 17.70 41.26
C ASP A 521 -15.11 18.17 41.87
N VAL A 522 -13.99 17.86 41.23
CA VAL A 522 -12.65 18.33 41.62
C VAL A 522 -12.58 19.84 41.58
N ALA A 523 -13.02 20.49 40.52
CA ALA A 523 -13.00 21.94 40.38
C ALA A 523 -13.83 22.63 41.48
N THR A 524 -14.97 22.03 41.82
CA THR A 524 -15.94 22.62 42.79
C THR A 524 -15.53 22.37 44.24
N ARG A 525 -15.26 21.11 44.63
CA ARG A 525 -15.08 20.70 46.01
C ARG A 525 -13.64 20.68 46.47
N TRP A 526 -12.71 20.31 45.62
CA TRP A 526 -11.30 20.22 45.99
C TRP A 526 -10.56 21.54 45.76
N LEU A 527 -10.85 22.22 44.64
CA LEU A 527 -10.21 23.48 44.27
C LEU A 527 -11.05 24.71 44.69
N HIS A 528 -12.23 24.49 45.24
CA HIS A 528 -13.17 25.55 45.69
C HIS A 528 -13.43 26.64 44.65
N ALA A 529 -13.33 26.28 43.35
CA ALA A 529 -13.49 27.21 42.25
C ALA A 529 -14.98 27.55 42.02
N SER A 530 -15.24 28.78 41.59
CA SER A 530 -16.57 29.25 41.26
C SER A 530 -16.60 29.99 39.92
N GLY A 531 -17.78 30.21 39.38
CA GLY A 531 -17.97 30.95 38.13
C GLY A 531 -17.15 30.43 36.96
N VAL A 532 -16.50 31.35 36.25
CA VAL A 532 -15.69 31.05 35.05
C VAL A 532 -14.49 30.16 35.37
N LEU A 533 -13.85 30.35 36.53
CA LEU A 533 -12.70 29.55 36.93
C LEU A 533 -13.08 28.05 37.10
N ARG A 534 -14.22 27.77 37.72
CA ARG A 534 -14.76 26.43 37.84
C ARG A 534 -14.99 25.79 36.47
N ALA A 535 -15.63 26.50 35.56
CA ALA A 535 -15.90 26.03 34.21
C ALA A 535 -14.59 25.76 33.44
N ALA A 536 -13.61 26.65 33.56
CA ALA A 536 -12.30 26.50 32.92
C ALA A 536 -11.54 25.25 33.46
N LEU A 537 -11.46 25.10 34.78
CA LEU A 537 -10.77 23.95 35.42
C LEU A 537 -11.48 22.63 35.10
N ALA A 538 -12.81 22.57 35.17
CA ALA A 538 -13.58 21.40 34.77
C ALA A 538 -13.39 21.07 33.27
N GLY A 539 -13.37 22.09 32.40
CA GLY A 539 -13.12 21.94 30.98
C GLY A 539 -11.72 21.37 30.68
N VAL A 540 -10.68 21.90 31.31
CA VAL A 540 -9.31 21.38 31.18
C VAL A 540 -9.21 19.94 31.69
N GLY A 541 -9.80 19.64 32.85
CA GLY A 541 -9.84 18.28 33.40
C GLY A 541 -10.58 17.30 32.47
N THR A 542 -11.72 17.72 31.91
CA THR A 542 -12.48 16.91 30.94
C THR A 542 -11.70 16.69 29.64
N PHE A 543 -11.02 17.69 29.15
CA PHE A 543 -10.20 17.57 27.93
C PHE A 543 -9.04 16.60 28.15
N ILE A 544 -8.26 16.75 29.22
CA ILE A 544 -7.12 15.85 29.52
C ILE A 544 -7.62 14.42 29.79
N GLY A 545 -8.68 14.28 30.59
CA GLY A 545 -9.27 12.98 30.87
C GLY A 545 -9.83 12.31 29.61
N GLY A 546 -10.48 13.07 28.74
CA GLY A 546 -11.01 12.59 27.47
C GLY A 546 -9.90 12.17 26.48
N TRP A 547 -8.79 12.94 26.44
CA TRP A 547 -7.63 12.60 25.66
C TRP A 547 -7.03 11.23 26.05
N ILE A 548 -6.89 10.98 27.35
CA ILE A 548 -6.36 9.73 27.87
C ILE A 548 -7.38 8.60 27.68
N ALA A 549 -8.58 8.74 28.25
CA ALA A 549 -9.57 7.68 28.26
C ALA A 549 -10.08 7.32 26.86
N GLY A 550 -10.31 8.32 26.01
CA GLY A 550 -10.74 8.07 24.65
C GLY A 550 -9.71 7.29 23.83
N SER A 551 -8.43 7.59 24.00
CA SER A 551 -7.36 6.83 23.37
C SER A 551 -7.22 5.40 23.93
N VAL A 552 -7.43 5.22 25.25
CA VAL A 552 -7.39 3.89 25.87
C VAL A 552 -8.59 3.05 25.42
N VAL A 553 -9.79 3.62 25.39
CA VAL A 553 -11.00 2.93 24.88
C VAL A 553 -10.78 2.48 23.43
N MET A 554 -10.27 3.35 22.57
CA MET A 554 -9.95 2.99 21.18
C MET A 554 -8.95 1.84 21.11
N GLY A 555 -7.86 1.89 21.87
CA GLY A 555 -6.84 0.84 21.87
C GLY A 555 -7.39 -0.52 22.33
N ILE A 556 -8.22 -0.54 23.38
CA ILE A 556 -8.88 -1.77 23.85
C ILE A 556 -9.87 -2.28 22.81
N TYR A 557 -10.67 -1.38 22.23
CA TYR A 557 -11.62 -1.73 21.16
C TYR A 557 -10.92 -2.40 19.98
N LEU A 558 -9.84 -1.81 19.46
CA LEU A 558 -9.07 -2.36 18.35
C LEU A 558 -8.44 -3.71 18.69
N LEU A 559 -7.88 -3.86 19.90
CA LEU A 559 -7.32 -5.13 20.37
C LEU A 559 -8.36 -6.25 20.39
N VAL A 560 -9.54 -5.98 20.98
CA VAL A 560 -10.63 -6.95 21.07
C VAL A 560 -11.20 -7.24 19.67
N SER A 561 -11.38 -6.20 18.84
CA SER A 561 -11.90 -6.34 17.49
C SER A 561 -11.05 -7.27 16.63
N VAL A 562 -9.73 -7.10 16.64
CA VAL A 562 -8.85 -7.91 15.78
C VAL A 562 -8.62 -9.31 16.34
N ASN A 563 -8.39 -9.47 17.66
CA ASN A 563 -8.01 -10.76 18.23
C ASN A 563 -9.20 -11.69 18.53
N VAL A 564 -10.39 -11.13 18.76
CA VAL A 564 -11.57 -11.94 19.13
C VAL A 564 -12.54 -12.06 17.97
N PHE A 565 -12.71 -11.00 17.21
CA PHE A 565 -13.74 -10.94 16.16
C PHE A 565 -13.15 -10.94 14.73
N GLY A 566 -11.82 -10.83 14.54
CA GLY A 566 -11.18 -10.73 13.23
C GLY A 566 -11.65 -9.50 12.45
N ARG A 567 -11.87 -8.36 13.14
CA ARG A 567 -12.36 -7.12 12.54
C ARG A 567 -11.41 -5.96 12.83
N HIS A 568 -11.47 -4.89 12.03
CA HIS A 568 -10.62 -3.72 12.17
C HIS A 568 -9.12 -4.03 12.11
N SER A 569 -8.74 -4.97 11.26
CA SER A 569 -7.36 -5.41 11.08
C SER A 569 -6.44 -4.27 10.64
N GLU A 570 -6.87 -3.50 9.66
CA GLU A 570 -6.11 -2.39 9.10
C GLU A 570 -5.97 -1.26 10.14
N GLU A 571 -7.06 -0.87 10.81
CA GLU A 571 -7.04 0.15 11.84
C GLU A 571 -6.19 -0.26 13.04
N ALA A 572 -6.31 -1.51 13.48
CA ALA A 572 -5.53 -2.00 14.61
C ALA A 572 -4.03 -1.97 14.34
N PHE A 573 -3.59 -2.37 13.14
CA PHE A 573 -2.19 -2.48 12.80
C PHE A 573 -1.58 -1.18 12.24
N SER A 574 -2.35 -0.36 11.52
CA SER A 574 -1.91 1.01 11.16
C SER A 574 -1.68 1.88 12.39
N GLY A 575 -2.50 1.70 13.44
CA GLY A 575 -2.29 2.33 14.76
C GLY A 575 -1.00 1.87 15.45
N LEU A 576 -0.56 0.64 15.22
CA LEU A 576 0.68 0.09 15.78
C LEU A 576 1.93 0.60 15.09
N LYS A 577 1.87 0.97 13.81
CA LYS A 577 3.01 1.45 13.00
C LYS A 577 4.20 0.50 13.09
N VAL A 578 3.97 -0.79 12.83
CA VAL A 578 5.01 -1.82 12.91
C VAL A 578 5.91 -1.71 11.69
N GLU A 579 7.15 -1.23 11.88
CA GLU A 579 8.16 -1.14 10.82
C GLU A 579 8.88 -2.47 10.56
N ASP A 580 8.85 -3.40 11.50
CA ASP A 580 9.51 -4.71 11.42
C ASP A 580 8.75 -5.69 10.52
N PHE A 581 9.26 -6.90 10.36
CA PHE A 581 8.66 -7.98 9.55
C PHE A 581 8.54 -7.62 8.07
N LYS A 582 9.56 -6.98 7.51
CA LYS A 582 9.61 -6.67 6.09
C LYS A 582 10.07 -7.87 5.27
N HIS A 583 9.65 -7.91 4.00
CA HIS A 583 10.01 -9.00 3.11
C HIS A 583 9.81 -8.61 1.64
N PHE A 584 10.41 -9.38 0.77
CA PHE A 584 10.22 -9.34 -0.67
C PHE A 584 10.53 -10.71 -1.27
N LEU A 585 10.19 -10.90 -2.53
CA LEU A 585 10.50 -12.14 -3.24
C LEU A 585 11.63 -11.91 -4.22
N ARG A 586 12.56 -12.87 -4.30
CA ARG A 586 13.53 -12.97 -5.39
C ARG A 586 13.25 -14.25 -6.17
N LEU A 587 13.03 -14.11 -7.47
CA LEU A 587 12.70 -15.19 -8.37
C LEU A 587 13.89 -15.48 -9.27
N HIS A 588 14.11 -16.73 -9.56
CA HIS A 588 15.20 -17.19 -10.43
C HIS A 588 14.65 -18.19 -11.46
N VAL A 589 14.75 -17.82 -12.72
CA VAL A 589 14.60 -18.75 -13.83
C VAL A 589 16.00 -19.22 -14.20
N ASP A 590 16.29 -20.49 -13.94
CA ASP A 590 17.61 -21.07 -14.19
C ASP A 590 17.81 -21.47 -15.66
N ARG A 591 19.00 -21.97 -15.98
CA ARG A 591 19.38 -22.35 -17.36
C ARG A 591 18.63 -23.56 -17.88
N GLU A 592 18.06 -24.37 -17.01
CA GLU A 592 17.22 -25.52 -17.32
C GLU A 592 15.74 -25.11 -17.47
N GLY A 593 15.40 -23.86 -17.10
CA GLY A 593 14.06 -23.29 -17.19
C GLY A 593 13.18 -23.56 -15.96
N HIS A 594 13.76 -24.01 -14.84
CA HIS A 594 13.03 -24.11 -13.59
C HIS A 594 12.91 -22.75 -12.92
N LEU A 595 11.76 -22.49 -12.32
CA LEU A 595 11.53 -21.29 -11.52
C LEU A 595 11.70 -21.61 -10.04
N THR A 596 12.59 -20.89 -9.37
CA THR A 596 12.75 -20.92 -7.91
C THR A 596 12.38 -19.57 -7.32
N ILE A 597 11.54 -19.56 -6.28
CA ILE A 597 11.12 -18.34 -5.56
C ILE A 597 11.76 -18.36 -4.18
N TRP A 598 12.46 -17.27 -3.83
CA TRP A 598 13.16 -17.04 -2.58
C TRP A 598 12.40 -16.00 -1.75
N PRO A 599 11.60 -16.39 -0.74
CA PRO A 599 10.88 -15.46 0.11
C PRO A 599 11.80 -14.88 1.18
N ILE A 600 12.36 -13.72 0.90
CA ILE A 600 13.39 -13.06 1.72
C ILE A 600 12.73 -12.20 2.79
N LYS A 601 13.15 -12.34 4.07
CA LYS A 601 12.66 -11.56 5.20
C LYS A 601 13.74 -10.70 5.85
N ILE A 602 13.29 -9.60 6.42
CA ILE A 602 14.01 -8.71 7.32
C ILE A 602 13.18 -8.63 8.60
N GLU A 603 13.51 -9.42 9.62
CA GLU A 603 12.67 -9.50 10.82
C GLU A 603 12.69 -8.18 11.60
N ARG A 604 13.87 -7.57 11.73
CA ARG A 604 14.05 -6.30 12.41
C ARG A 604 14.65 -5.25 11.49
N VAL A 605 13.91 -4.20 11.26
CA VAL A 605 14.34 -3.06 10.46
C VAL A 605 15.25 -2.16 11.29
N PRO A 606 16.45 -1.79 10.82
CA PRO A 606 17.30 -0.82 11.48
C PRO A 606 16.61 0.52 11.69
N ARG A 607 16.76 1.10 12.87
CA ARG A 607 16.25 2.45 13.21
C ARG A 607 17.34 3.51 13.12
N ARG A 608 18.61 3.08 13.06
CA ARG A 608 19.78 3.93 12.92
C ARG A 608 20.54 3.55 11.66
N TRP A 609 20.90 4.56 10.93
CA TRP A 609 21.59 4.44 9.65
C TRP A 609 22.70 5.48 9.62
N ARG A 610 23.86 5.09 9.13
CA ARG A 610 25.03 5.96 8.94
C ARG A 610 25.39 6.06 7.46
N ASP A 611 26.12 7.09 7.10
CA ASP A 611 26.69 7.18 5.76
C ASP A 611 27.74 6.07 5.56
N ARG A 612 27.86 5.61 4.31
CA ARG A 612 28.83 4.60 3.91
C ARG A 612 30.25 5.10 4.18
N GLY A 613 31.07 4.28 4.84
CA GLY A 613 32.51 4.47 5.01
C GLY A 613 33.33 3.69 3.98
N GLU A 614 34.63 3.96 3.90
CA GLU A 614 35.54 3.31 2.95
C GLU A 614 35.63 1.78 3.11
N GLY A 615 35.36 1.24 4.32
CA GLY A 615 35.39 -0.19 4.63
C GLY A 615 34.09 -0.96 4.33
N ASP A 616 33.01 -0.29 3.93
CA ASP A 616 31.74 -0.94 3.69
C ASP A 616 31.69 -1.61 2.31
N ALA A 617 31.47 -2.92 2.27
CA ALA A 617 31.43 -3.72 1.04
C ALA A 617 30.09 -3.56 0.27
N THR A 618 29.61 -2.34 0.09
CA THR A 618 28.37 -2.03 -0.61
C THR A 618 28.50 -0.74 -1.42
N THR A 619 27.68 -0.57 -2.45
CA THR A 619 27.58 0.68 -3.22
C THR A 619 26.52 1.62 -2.68
N SER A 620 25.66 1.16 -1.77
CA SER A 620 24.62 1.98 -1.14
C SER A 620 25.22 3.16 -0.39
N ARG A 621 24.58 4.34 -0.47
CA ARG A 621 25.09 5.56 0.18
C ARG A 621 24.96 5.54 1.69
N VAL A 622 23.96 4.82 2.19
CA VAL A 622 23.62 4.73 3.60
C VAL A 622 23.62 3.26 3.99
N VAL A 623 24.20 2.94 5.14
CA VAL A 623 24.30 1.57 5.67
C VAL A 623 23.71 1.48 7.07
N PRO A 624 23.25 0.30 7.51
CA PRO A 624 22.74 0.14 8.87
C PRO A 624 23.85 0.41 9.90
N ASP A 625 23.49 1.10 10.98
CA ASP A 625 24.35 1.23 12.15
C ASP A 625 24.21 -0.04 13.01
N GLY A 626 24.97 -1.08 12.65
CA GLY A 626 24.86 -2.44 13.17
C GLY A 626 24.55 -3.46 12.09
N THR A 627 24.02 -4.62 12.50
CA THR A 627 23.67 -5.71 11.58
C THR A 627 22.21 -5.64 11.15
N MET A 628 21.96 -5.98 9.89
CA MET A 628 20.63 -6.23 9.34
C MET A 628 20.61 -7.65 8.76
N PRO A 629 20.33 -8.67 9.58
CA PRO A 629 20.27 -10.05 9.09
C PRO A 629 19.11 -10.21 8.11
N VAL A 630 19.41 -10.91 7.03
CA VAL A 630 18.44 -11.27 5.99
C VAL A 630 18.35 -12.79 5.97
N GLU A 631 17.14 -13.32 6.03
CA GLU A 631 16.86 -14.75 6.11
C GLU A 631 15.71 -15.11 5.16
N LEU A 632 15.41 -16.40 5.02
CA LEU A 632 14.20 -16.83 4.32
C LEU A 632 13.02 -16.96 5.30
N ILE A 633 11.82 -16.71 4.80
CA ILE A 633 10.56 -16.98 5.51
C ILE A 633 10.34 -18.50 5.59
N GLU A 634 10.59 -19.18 4.50
CA GLU A 634 10.47 -20.63 4.31
C GLU A 634 11.53 -21.10 3.30
N PRO A 635 11.77 -22.41 3.15
CA PRO A 635 12.68 -22.91 2.12
C PRO A 635 12.33 -22.42 0.72
N PRO A 636 13.31 -22.35 -0.20
CA PRO A 636 13.04 -21.96 -1.58
C PRO A 636 11.90 -22.78 -2.20
N ILE A 637 11.02 -22.11 -2.92
CA ILE A 637 9.84 -22.71 -3.54
C ILE A 637 10.21 -23.04 -4.99
N HIS A 638 10.21 -24.31 -5.34
CA HIS A 638 10.47 -24.77 -6.70
C HIS A 638 9.15 -24.93 -7.45
N VAL A 639 9.09 -24.30 -8.62
CA VAL A 639 7.96 -24.35 -9.54
C VAL A 639 8.46 -24.94 -10.85
N ALA A 640 7.91 -26.07 -11.26
CA ALA A 640 8.37 -26.81 -12.43
C ALA A 640 7.86 -26.22 -13.77
#